data_7a71a94c6231e48e5694de990467a06a
#
_entry.id   7a71a94c6231e48e5694de990467a06a
#
_cell.length_a   1.000
_cell.length_b   1.000
_cell.length_c   1.000
_cell.angle_alpha   90.00
_cell.angle_beta   90.00
_cell.angle_gamma   90.00
#
_symmetry.space_group_name_H-M   'P 1'
#
loop_
_entity.id
_entity.type
_entity.pdbx_description
1 polymer ?
#
loop_
_entity_poly.entity_id
_entity_poly.type
_entity_poly.pdbx_seq_one_letter_code
_entity_poly.pdbx_strand_id
1 'polypeptide(L)'
;MEEDEVEDDNIPDFTQYAGFEGNQTGEEERDADGNNVADDLGQMLQDAKEDCESENGAHKLDKMLEGHRTSLYPGCEQGHKKLDTTLEFLNKGNARMMQWHAEERQQDGMLRHPADGSQWRNIDRKFKDFGKDARNIRFGLSTNGMNPFGEMSSGHSTWPVTMCIYNLPPWLCMKRKYIMMPIIIQGPKQPGNDIDVYLRPLVEDLKLLWKKEGVPMWDEDKQEEFNLRALLFVTINDWPALSNLSGQSNKGYKASTHCMDETESTYLKHCRKVVYMGHRRFLAANHPVRKKGKHFEHKADHRMKPKHRSGKTMFAMVKDLKVVFGKGPGSQPIESEDGHAAMWKKNSIFWELPYWEFLDVRHAIDVMQLTKNLCVNLLGFLGLYGKSKDTLEACNDLKHMEQHGDLHPEPKEKGSHYLSPASYTFSKAEKESMFKCLESIKVPSGYSTNIKRIISTKEKKFTNLKSHDCHVLMTQLLPVVIRGILPDNVRATITKLCAFMNVILQKVIDPDRLEALQNDVVQCLVSFELIFPHSFFNIMTHLLCHLVNEIGILGPVYLHNMFPFERYMGILKKYVRNRARPEASIAKGYGTEEVIEFCVEFIEALRPIGVPESRHEGRLRGKGTLGRKAIMTVDNNLFRKAHFTVLQQSSLVASYIEEHLALVRARNIGKSDAWITRHHIDTFSTWLRQYLMGNETINQQLAFLARGPSGSIATFQGYEINRYTFYTRAQDMKSTNQNSAVRIDAIGHDGTTGTYYGAIEDIWELDYGPLKVPLFQCQWVRLTGGGVTINDSGMTTVDLNKVGYSDEPFVLVNDVTQVFYVKDMSSKGKKGKGPDEQKHHVVLPGKRKIVGVEDKTDEDYDQFDGQPPFTVTIDPSILLSNEDTPYSRSDHKEGTIVRRKYVRSTVTADVLP
;
A
#
# COMPACT_ATOMS: atom_id res chain seq x y z
N MET A 1 -27.79 -20.84 5.24
CA MET A 1 -27.18 -19.71 5.96
C MET A 1 -26.70 -18.82 4.86
N GLU A 2 -27.47 -17.80 4.60
CA GLU A 2 -27.30 -16.85 3.52
C GLU A 2 -26.07 -16.01 3.82
N GLU A 3 -25.15 -15.96 2.87
CA GLU A 3 -24.01 -15.04 2.85
C GLU A 3 -24.52 -13.70 2.34
N ASP A 4 -24.65 -12.72 3.24
CA ASP A 4 -24.90 -11.34 2.86
C ASP A 4 -23.67 -10.80 2.12
N GLU A 5 -23.73 -10.76 0.80
CA GLU A 5 -22.83 -10.01 -0.07
C GLU A 5 -23.05 -8.52 0.18
N VAL A 6 -22.10 -7.85 0.79
CA VAL A 6 -22.04 -6.39 0.87
C VAL A 6 -21.68 -5.88 -0.52
N GLU A 7 -22.66 -5.39 -1.25
CA GLU A 7 -22.49 -4.67 -2.51
C GLU A 7 -21.60 -3.43 -2.28
N ASP A 8 -20.51 -3.35 -3.02
CA ASP A 8 -19.63 -2.18 -3.10
C ASP A 8 -20.25 -1.19 -4.10
N ASP A 9 -21.10 -0.28 -3.62
CA ASP A 9 -21.97 0.61 -4.40
C ASP A 9 -21.23 1.68 -5.24
N ASN A 10 -19.94 1.55 -5.51
CA ASN A 10 -19.16 2.57 -6.23
C ASN A 10 -18.48 2.10 -7.53
N ILE A 11 -18.86 0.94 -8.06
CA ILE A 11 -18.44 0.53 -9.41
C ILE A 11 -19.67 0.60 -10.30
N PRO A 12 -19.67 1.36 -11.42
CA PRO A 12 -20.75 1.31 -12.38
C PRO A 12 -20.93 -0.14 -12.87
N ASP A 13 -22.08 -0.72 -12.61
CA ASP A 13 -22.42 -2.03 -13.11
C ASP A 13 -22.81 -1.90 -14.59
N PHE A 14 -21.87 -2.17 -15.48
CA PHE A 14 -22.10 -2.18 -16.92
C PHE A 14 -23.03 -3.32 -17.40
N THR A 15 -23.44 -4.24 -16.52
CA THR A 15 -24.38 -5.30 -16.89
C THR A 15 -25.81 -4.80 -17.10
N GLN A 16 -26.15 -3.60 -16.62
CA GLN A 16 -27.47 -3.00 -16.82
C GLN A 16 -27.70 -2.45 -18.24
N TYR A 17 -26.67 -2.34 -19.06
CA TYR A 17 -26.77 -1.84 -20.42
C TYR A 17 -26.90 -2.92 -21.50
N ALA A 18 -26.94 -4.20 -21.14
CA ALA A 18 -27.10 -5.32 -22.07
C ALA A 18 -28.60 -5.75 -22.17
N GLY A 19 -29.48 -4.79 -22.36
CA GLY A 19 -30.89 -5.01 -22.69
C GLY A 19 -31.07 -5.23 -24.19
N PHE A 20 -30.56 -6.32 -24.75
CA PHE A 20 -31.05 -6.87 -26.02
C PHE A 20 -31.78 -8.18 -25.72
N GLU A 21 -33.10 -8.13 -25.68
CA GLU A 21 -33.93 -9.31 -25.76
C GLU A 21 -33.81 -9.93 -27.17
N GLY A 22 -32.94 -10.92 -27.31
CA GLY A 22 -32.88 -11.77 -28.48
C GLY A 22 -33.87 -12.94 -28.33
N ASN A 23 -34.86 -13.04 -29.22
CA ASN A 23 -35.78 -14.15 -29.35
C ASN A 23 -35.05 -15.50 -29.35
N GLN A 24 -35.49 -16.40 -28.46
CA GLN A 24 -35.12 -17.81 -28.50
C GLN A 24 -35.81 -18.50 -29.69
N THR A 25 -35.06 -18.79 -30.73
CA THR A 25 -35.34 -19.88 -31.63
C THR A 25 -34.10 -20.78 -31.62
N GLY A 26 -34.32 -22.03 -31.17
CA GLY A 26 -33.26 -23.04 -31.10
C GLY A 26 -32.78 -23.42 -32.48
N GLU A 27 -31.49 -23.26 -32.70
CA GLU A 27 -30.71 -24.01 -33.71
C GLU A 27 -29.35 -24.33 -33.10
N GLU A 28 -28.91 -25.55 -33.34
CA GLU A 28 -27.62 -26.10 -32.92
C GLU A 28 -26.47 -25.26 -33.45
N GLU A 29 -25.75 -24.52 -32.59
CA GLU A 29 -24.54 -23.82 -32.96
C GLU A 29 -23.37 -24.79 -33.09
N ARG A 30 -22.91 -24.94 -34.29
CA ARG A 30 -21.64 -25.57 -34.67
C ARG A 30 -20.50 -24.68 -34.20
N ASP A 31 -19.39 -25.32 -33.84
CA ASP A 31 -18.11 -24.76 -33.41
C ASP A 31 -17.72 -23.47 -34.15
N ALA A 32 -17.79 -22.35 -33.45
CA ALA A 32 -17.24 -21.10 -33.93
C ALA A 32 -15.77 -21.02 -33.52
N ASP A 33 -14.90 -21.09 -34.50
CA ASP A 33 -13.46 -20.93 -34.42
C ASP A 33 -13.04 -19.60 -33.74
N GLY A 34 -11.89 -19.63 -33.03
CA GLY A 34 -11.31 -18.49 -32.30
C GLY A 34 -10.91 -17.27 -33.17
N ASN A 35 -11.33 -17.20 -34.44
CA ASN A 35 -11.06 -16.09 -35.35
C ASN A 35 -12.00 -14.87 -35.19
N ASN A 36 -13.17 -15.02 -34.57
CA ASN A 36 -14.20 -13.96 -34.57
C ASN A 36 -13.89 -12.76 -33.70
N VAL A 37 -13.02 -12.87 -32.68
CA VAL A 37 -12.70 -11.72 -31.81
C VAL A 37 -11.82 -10.67 -32.50
N ALA A 38 -10.96 -11.13 -33.40
CA ALA A 38 -10.09 -10.25 -34.17
C ALA A 38 -10.87 -9.52 -35.29
N ASP A 39 -11.91 -10.16 -35.84
CA ASP A 39 -12.79 -9.57 -36.84
C ASP A 39 -13.73 -8.53 -36.19
N ASP A 40 -14.25 -8.81 -34.99
CA ASP A 40 -15.10 -7.89 -34.23
C ASP A 40 -14.38 -6.55 -33.92
N LEU A 41 -13.11 -6.60 -33.52
CA LEU A 41 -12.32 -5.38 -33.27
C LEU A 41 -12.05 -4.59 -34.56
N GLY A 42 -11.70 -5.29 -35.65
CA GLY A 42 -11.51 -4.68 -36.95
C GLY A 42 -12.80 -4.00 -37.44
N GLN A 43 -13.97 -4.62 -37.24
CA GLN A 43 -15.25 -4.04 -37.60
C GLN A 43 -15.59 -2.80 -36.74
N MET A 44 -15.40 -2.86 -35.43
CA MET A 44 -15.62 -1.72 -34.53
C MET A 44 -14.75 -0.51 -34.90
N LEU A 45 -13.50 -0.73 -35.26
CA LEU A 45 -12.58 0.33 -35.70
C LEU A 45 -12.98 0.87 -37.09
N GLN A 46 -13.55 0.03 -37.97
CA GLN A 46 -14.07 0.44 -39.26
C GLN A 46 -15.34 1.28 -39.09
N ASP A 47 -16.26 0.87 -38.24
CA ASP A 47 -17.48 1.60 -37.92
C ASP A 47 -17.16 2.97 -37.30
N ALA A 48 -16.19 3.02 -36.36
CA ALA A 48 -15.71 4.26 -35.75
C ALA A 48 -15.06 5.20 -36.79
N LYS A 49 -14.46 4.67 -37.85
CA LYS A 49 -13.89 5.46 -38.94
C LYS A 49 -14.97 6.06 -39.83
N GLU A 50 -16.03 5.31 -40.11
CA GLU A 50 -17.16 5.80 -40.93
C GLU A 50 -17.93 6.93 -40.23
N ASP A 51 -18.00 6.90 -38.90
CA ASP A 51 -18.60 7.94 -38.07
C ASP A 51 -17.69 9.14 -37.78
N CYS A 52 -16.44 9.14 -38.24
CA CYS A 52 -15.46 10.17 -37.96
C CYS A 52 -15.58 11.38 -38.88
N GLU A 53 -16.02 12.53 -38.33
CA GLU A 53 -16.22 13.77 -39.07
C GLU A 53 -14.90 14.52 -39.45
N SER A 54 -13.74 14.12 -38.93
CA SER A 54 -12.47 14.79 -39.22
C SER A 54 -11.50 13.92 -40.02
N GLU A 55 -10.87 14.50 -41.07
CA GLU A 55 -9.85 13.80 -41.89
C GLU A 55 -8.68 13.28 -41.04
N ASN A 56 -8.28 14.00 -39.99
CA ASN A 56 -7.22 13.60 -39.07
C ASN A 56 -7.62 12.40 -38.20
N GLY A 57 -8.87 12.35 -37.78
CA GLY A 57 -9.41 11.22 -37.04
C GLY A 57 -9.50 9.95 -37.89
N ALA A 58 -9.96 10.07 -39.13
CA ALA A 58 -10.03 8.97 -40.09
C ALA A 58 -8.64 8.41 -40.41
N HIS A 59 -7.63 9.29 -40.57
CA HIS A 59 -6.23 8.85 -40.80
C HIS A 59 -5.62 8.13 -39.60
N LYS A 60 -5.94 8.55 -38.36
CA LYS A 60 -5.51 7.85 -37.14
C LYS A 60 -6.11 6.46 -37.05
N LEU A 61 -7.43 6.34 -37.33
CA LEU A 61 -8.12 5.06 -37.36
C LEU A 61 -7.59 4.13 -38.46
N ASP A 62 -7.17 4.65 -39.62
CA ASP A 62 -6.49 3.87 -40.66
C ASP A 62 -5.16 3.29 -40.19
N LYS A 63 -4.33 4.07 -39.50
CA LYS A 63 -3.07 3.59 -38.90
C LYS A 63 -3.31 2.51 -37.84
N MET A 64 -4.38 2.63 -37.09
CA MET A 64 -4.78 1.62 -36.10
C MET A 64 -5.25 0.33 -36.76
N LEU A 65 -6.08 0.42 -37.79
CA LEU A 65 -6.52 -0.73 -38.58
C LEU A 65 -5.34 -1.44 -39.25
N GLU A 66 -4.35 -0.70 -39.75
CA GLU A 66 -3.11 -1.25 -40.30
C GLU A 66 -2.28 -1.93 -39.20
N GLY A 67 -2.14 -1.34 -38.02
CA GLY A 67 -1.50 -1.94 -36.84
C GLY A 67 -2.19 -3.23 -36.41
N HIS A 68 -3.54 -3.21 -36.38
CA HIS A 68 -4.37 -4.39 -36.08
C HIS A 68 -4.22 -5.50 -37.12
N ARG A 69 -4.05 -5.18 -38.38
CA ARG A 69 -3.85 -6.16 -39.47
C ARG A 69 -2.43 -6.67 -39.56
N THR A 70 -1.46 -5.96 -39.01
CA THR A 70 -0.04 -6.29 -39.07
C THR A 70 0.32 -7.33 -38.02
N SER A 71 0.91 -8.45 -38.43
CA SER A 71 1.44 -9.44 -37.47
C SER A 71 2.52 -8.84 -36.59
N LEU A 72 2.59 -9.25 -35.31
CA LEU A 72 3.54 -8.75 -34.33
C LEU A 72 4.99 -8.92 -34.82
N TYR A 73 5.28 -10.03 -35.49
CA TYR A 73 6.57 -10.32 -36.17
C TYR A 73 6.37 -11.29 -37.36
N PRO A 74 7.29 -11.35 -38.32
CA PRO A 74 7.20 -12.30 -39.42
C PRO A 74 7.20 -13.76 -38.95
N GLY A 75 6.14 -14.50 -39.26
CA GLY A 75 5.96 -15.90 -38.84
C GLY A 75 5.15 -16.10 -37.56
N CYS A 76 4.59 -15.02 -36.98
CA CYS A 76 3.64 -15.08 -35.88
C CYS A 76 2.34 -15.78 -36.28
N GLU A 77 1.78 -16.61 -35.39
CA GLU A 77 0.45 -17.20 -35.60
C GLU A 77 -0.63 -16.11 -35.69
N GLN A 78 -1.65 -16.35 -36.51
CA GLN A 78 -2.78 -15.42 -36.67
C GLN A 78 -3.44 -15.19 -35.30
N GLY A 79 -3.40 -13.94 -34.83
CA GLY A 79 -4.02 -13.54 -33.54
C GLY A 79 -3.13 -12.71 -32.62
N HIS A 80 -1.81 -12.65 -32.80
CA HIS A 80 -0.91 -11.79 -32.05
C HIS A 80 -0.62 -10.49 -32.83
N LYS A 81 -1.15 -9.36 -32.36
CA LYS A 81 -1.12 -8.07 -33.07
C LYS A 81 -0.48 -6.95 -32.24
N LYS A 82 0.04 -5.91 -32.91
CA LYS A 82 0.89 -4.85 -32.34
C LYS A 82 0.15 -3.72 -31.59
N LEU A 83 -1.06 -3.92 -31.10
CA LEU A 83 -1.95 -2.80 -30.78
C LEU A 83 -1.62 -2.05 -29.48
N ASP A 84 -1.32 -2.72 -28.39
CA ASP A 84 -1.34 -2.18 -27.02
C ASP A 84 -0.46 -0.91 -26.80
N THR A 85 0.83 -0.99 -27.14
CA THR A 85 1.77 0.11 -26.89
C THR A 85 1.61 1.23 -27.91
N THR A 86 1.13 0.91 -29.11
CA THR A 86 0.90 1.87 -30.20
C THR A 86 -0.20 2.87 -29.82
N LEU A 87 -1.24 2.41 -29.13
CA LEU A 87 -2.38 3.23 -28.76
C LEU A 87 -2.02 4.37 -27.80
N GLU A 88 -1.07 4.15 -26.88
CA GLU A 88 -0.66 5.15 -25.90
C GLU A 88 -0.01 6.39 -26.54
N PHE A 89 0.73 6.23 -27.63
CA PHE A 89 1.34 7.35 -28.33
C PHE A 89 0.41 8.05 -29.36
N LEU A 90 -0.69 7.40 -29.74
CA LEU A 90 -1.69 8.00 -30.62
C LEU A 90 -2.62 9.00 -29.93
N ASN A 91 -2.72 8.96 -28.61
CA ASN A 91 -3.41 9.96 -27.82
C ASN A 91 -2.43 11.00 -27.31
N LYS A 92 -2.66 12.29 -27.66
CA LYS A 92 -1.78 13.41 -27.28
C LYS A 92 -1.51 13.51 -25.78
N GLY A 93 -2.55 13.33 -24.97
CA GLY A 93 -2.41 13.40 -23.51
C GLY A 93 -1.56 12.26 -22.97
N ASN A 94 -1.75 11.03 -23.46
CA ASN A 94 -0.98 9.86 -23.06
C ASN A 94 0.47 9.96 -23.57
N ALA A 95 0.70 10.38 -24.80
CA ALA A 95 2.04 10.59 -25.37
C ALA A 95 2.88 11.55 -24.51
N ARG A 96 2.27 12.64 -24.04
CA ARG A 96 2.91 13.56 -23.10
C ARG A 96 3.21 12.91 -21.76
N MET A 97 2.25 12.16 -21.20
CA MET A 97 2.42 11.45 -19.93
C MET A 97 3.54 10.39 -19.98
N MET A 98 3.80 9.81 -21.15
CA MET A 98 4.91 8.86 -21.36
C MET A 98 6.30 9.51 -21.23
N GLN A 99 6.40 10.82 -21.31
CA GLN A 99 7.63 11.61 -21.17
C GLN A 99 7.74 12.29 -19.81
N TRP A 100 6.74 12.16 -18.94
CA TRP A 100 6.65 12.81 -17.62
C TRP A 100 7.92 12.62 -16.77
N HIS A 101 8.51 11.44 -16.77
CA HIS A 101 9.69 11.12 -15.97
C HIS A 101 10.93 11.95 -16.33
N ALA A 102 11.00 12.50 -17.53
CA ALA A 102 12.08 13.35 -18.01
C ALA A 102 11.73 14.85 -17.93
N GLU A 103 10.48 15.23 -18.22
CA GLU A 103 10.05 16.62 -18.41
C GLU A 103 9.42 17.23 -17.16
N GLU A 104 8.59 16.49 -16.44
CA GLU A 104 7.78 17.05 -15.33
C GLU A 104 8.16 16.50 -13.94
N ARG A 105 9.05 15.49 -13.87
CA ARG A 105 9.45 14.88 -12.60
C ARG A 105 10.21 15.87 -11.71
N GLN A 106 9.81 15.96 -10.45
CA GLN A 106 10.53 16.75 -9.44
C GLN A 106 11.94 16.18 -9.21
N GLN A 107 12.94 17.06 -9.17
CA GLN A 107 14.37 16.72 -9.00
C GLN A 107 14.92 17.26 -7.68
N ASP A 108 14.16 17.13 -6.60
CA ASP A 108 14.53 17.56 -5.24
C ASP A 108 15.34 16.50 -4.45
N GLY A 109 15.70 15.39 -5.11
CA GLY A 109 16.44 14.28 -4.51
C GLY A 109 15.60 13.21 -3.80
N MET A 110 14.31 13.45 -3.58
CA MET A 110 13.43 12.47 -2.95
C MET A 110 13.09 11.31 -3.88
N LEU A 111 12.90 10.11 -3.33
CA LEU A 111 12.47 8.93 -4.10
C LEU A 111 10.94 8.89 -4.18
N ARG A 112 10.38 9.13 -5.36
CA ARG A 112 8.93 9.08 -5.66
C ARG A 112 8.60 8.10 -6.79
N HIS A 113 9.60 7.81 -7.62
CA HIS A 113 9.43 7.07 -8.87
C HIS A 113 10.65 6.18 -9.14
N PRO A 114 10.54 5.09 -9.94
CA PRO A 114 11.72 4.30 -10.33
C PRO A 114 12.82 5.11 -11.03
N ALA A 115 12.49 6.22 -11.69
CA ALA A 115 13.46 7.15 -12.29
C ALA A 115 14.35 7.85 -11.24
N ASP A 116 13.95 7.89 -9.97
CA ASP A 116 14.77 8.40 -8.86
C ASP A 116 15.74 7.34 -8.33
N GLY A 117 15.53 6.07 -8.67
CA GLY A 117 16.38 4.94 -8.28
C GLY A 117 17.70 4.89 -9.03
N SER A 118 18.69 4.22 -8.43
CA SER A 118 20.02 4.10 -9.03
C SER A 118 20.04 3.24 -10.30
N GLN A 119 19.19 2.21 -10.40
CA GLN A 119 19.12 1.32 -11.57
C GLN A 119 18.74 2.07 -12.84
N TRP A 120 17.77 2.98 -12.78
CA TRP A 120 17.37 3.80 -13.91
C TRP A 120 18.54 4.64 -14.42
N ARG A 121 19.19 5.37 -13.53
CA ARG A 121 20.37 6.20 -13.88
C ARG A 121 21.54 5.38 -14.40
N ASN A 122 21.75 4.16 -13.88
CA ASN A 122 22.82 3.28 -14.32
C ASN A 122 22.56 2.77 -15.74
N ILE A 123 21.32 2.41 -16.07
CA ILE A 123 20.92 2.00 -17.41
C ILE A 123 21.10 3.13 -18.42
N ASP A 124 20.63 4.33 -18.12
CA ASP A 124 20.76 5.50 -19.01
C ASP A 124 22.23 5.88 -19.25
N ARG A 125 23.05 5.78 -18.20
CA ARG A 125 24.49 6.01 -18.33
C ARG A 125 25.18 4.93 -19.16
N LYS A 126 24.77 3.68 -19.03
CA LYS A 126 25.35 2.54 -19.75
C LYS A 126 24.92 2.52 -21.21
N PHE A 127 23.67 2.80 -21.47
CA PHE A 127 23.04 2.77 -22.81
C PHE A 127 22.56 4.15 -23.21
N LYS A 128 23.54 5.04 -23.45
CA LYS A 128 23.29 6.47 -23.72
C LYS A 128 22.29 6.71 -24.86
N ASP A 129 22.35 5.91 -25.92
CA ASP A 129 21.44 6.04 -27.06
C ASP A 129 20.00 5.66 -26.70
N PHE A 130 19.80 4.76 -25.74
CA PHE A 130 18.49 4.43 -25.20
C PHE A 130 17.99 5.52 -24.24
N GLY A 131 18.86 6.02 -23.34
CA GLY A 131 18.50 7.02 -22.35
C GLY A 131 18.26 8.44 -22.90
N LYS A 132 18.72 8.74 -24.14
CA LYS A 132 18.53 10.05 -24.76
C LYS A 132 17.09 10.36 -25.16
N ASP A 133 16.32 9.36 -25.59
CA ASP A 133 14.92 9.56 -25.95
C ASP A 133 14.01 9.13 -24.77
N ALA A 134 13.32 10.10 -24.21
CA ALA A 134 12.42 9.91 -23.08
C ALA A 134 11.25 8.99 -23.40
N ARG A 135 10.91 8.80 -24.68
CA ARG A 135 9.83 7.92 -25.14
C ARG A 135 10.17 6.44 -25.04
N ASN A 136 11.46 6.09 -24.92
CA ASN A 136 11.88 4.69 -24.77
C ASN A 136 11.34 4.09 -23.47
N ILE A 137 10.64 2.94 -23.60
CA ILE A 137 9.82 2.40 -22.52
C ILE A 137 10.60 1.48 -21.58
N ARG A 138 10.26 1.58 -20.29
CA ARG A 138 10.74 0.68 -19.23
C ARG A 138 9.56 -0.03 -18.61
N PHE A 139 9.49 -1.35 -18.79
CA PHE A 139 8.41 -2.20 -18.34
C PHE A 139 8.70 -2.84 -16.99
N GLY A 140 7.67 -2.93 -16.13
CA GLY A 140 7.61 -3.88 -15.03
C GLY A 140 6.74 -5.07 -15.44
N LEU A 141 7.18 -6.31 -15.19
CA LEU A 141 6.44 -7.52 -15.53
C LEU A 141 5.98 -8.23 -14.26
N SER A 142 4.72 -8.66 -14.24
CA SER A 142 4.16 -9.47 -13.17
C SER A 142 3.40 -10.67 -13.72
N THR A 143 3.55 -11.81 -13.06
CA THR A 143 2.74 -13.00 -13.33
C THR A 143 2.53 -13.79 -12.05
N ASN A 144 1.34 -14.33 -11.87
CA ASN A 144 1.01 -15.20 -10.74
C ASN A 144 -0.17 -16.09 -11.10
N GLY A 145 -0.26 -17.27 -10.44
CA GLY A 145 -1.37 -18.19 -10.61
C GLY A 145 -2.65 -17.69 -9.94
N MET A 146 -3.74 -17.62 -10.69
CA MET A 146 -5.05 -17.32 -10.13
C MET A 146 -6.05 -18.44 -10.43
N ASN A 147 -6.96 -18.73 -9.49
CA ASN A 147 -8.12 -19.57 -9.77
C ASN A 147 -9.22 -18.71 -10.42
N PRO A 148 -9.57 -18.97 -11.70
CA PRO A 148 -10.53 -18.13 -12.42
C PRO A 148 -11.98 -18.26 -11.91
N PHE A 149 -12.30 -19.30 -11.12
CA PHE A 149 -13.65 -19.57 -10.63
C PHE A 149 -13.93 -18.99 -9.23
N GLY A 150 -12.90 -18.39 -8.58
CA GLY A 150 -13.03 -17.89 -7.22
C GLY A 150 -13.12 -18.96 -6.12
N GLU A 151 -13.39 -20.21 -6.46
CA GLU A 151 -13.52 -21.32 -5.51
C GLU A 151 -12.19 -22.06 -5.35
N MET A 152 -11.75 -22.29 -4.10
CA MET A 152 -10.48 -22.96 -3.81
C MET A 152 -10.52 -24.47 -4.18
N SER A 153 -11.70 -25.03 -4.38
CA SER A 153 -11.88 -26.48 -4.61
C SER A 153 -11.53 -26.95 -6.02
N SER A 154 -11.49 -26.07 -7.01
CA SER A 154 -11.31 -26.48 -8.42
C SER A 154 -9.88 -26.84 -8.80
N GLY A 155 -8.87 -26.46 -8.03
CA GLY A 155 -7.45 -26.71 -8.34
C GLY A 155 -6.95 -26.10 -9.66
N HIS A 156 -7.79 -25.31 -10.36
CA HIS A 156 -7.43 -24.66 -11.62
C HIS A 156 -6.53 -23.45 -11.39
N SER A 157 -5.47 -23.31 -12.15
CA SER A 157 -4.51 -22.22 -12.05
C SER A 157 -4.22 -21.62 -13.43
N THR A 158 -4.83 -20.46 -13.70
CA THR A 158 -4.58 -19.63 -14.88
C THR A 158 -3.50 -18.60 -14.53
N TRP A 159 -2.57 -18.34 -15.45
CA TRP A 159 -1.45 -17.42 -15.22
C TRP A 159 -1.46 -16.26 -16.23
N PRO A 160 -2.10 -15.13 -15.91
CA PRO A 160 -1.95 -13.94 -16.72
C PRO A 160 -0.54 -13.36 -16.53
N VAL A 161 0.10 -12.99 -17.64
CA VAL A 161 1.33 -12.19 -17.64
C VAL A 161 0.90 -10.75 -17.87
N THR A 162 1.23 -9.89 -16.95
CA THR A 162 0.85 -8.47 -16.97
C THR A 162 2.08 -7.58 -16.97
N MET A 163 1.98 -6.42 -17.58
CA MET A 163 3.05 -5.45 -17.66
C MET A 163 2.56 -4.06 -17.31
N CYS A 164 3.35 -3.30 -16.56
CA CYS A 164 3.13 -1.88 -16.29
C CYS A 164 4.21 -1.03 -16.96
N ILE A 165 3.91 0.24 -17.20
CA ILE A 165 4.80 1.19 -17.88
C ILE A 165 5.33 2.17 -16.83
N TYR A 166 6.64 2.16 -16.60
CA TYR A 166 7.29 3.07 -15.65
C TYR A 166 7.62 4.46 -16.20
N ASN A 167 7.40 4.71 -17.48
CA ASN A 167 7.53 6.05 -18.04
C ASN A 167 6.46 7.01 -17.52
N LEU A 168 5.29 6.45 -17.23
CA LEU A 168 4.12 7.18 -16.75
C LEU A 168 4.35 7.79 -15.36
N PRO A 169 3.63 8.87 -15.02
CA PRO A 169 3.61 9.39 -13.66
C PRO A 169 3.27 8.30 -12.64
N PRO A 170 3.79 8.41 -11.40
CA PRO A 170 3.61 7.38 -10.39
C PRO A 170 2.13 7.10 -10.03
N TRP A 171 1.23 8.08 -10.21
CA TRP A 171 -0.21 7.90 -10.01
C TRP A 171 -0.92 7.17 -11.17
N LEU A 172 -0.25 6.97 -12.30
CA LEU A 172 -0.76 6.25 -13.47
C LEU A 172 -0.15 4.86 -13.63
N CYS A 173 1.14 4.67 -13.31
CA CYS A 173 1.88 3.41 -13.56
C CYS A 173 1.13 2.14 -13.11
N MET A 174 0.38 2.22 -12.02
CA MET A 174 -0.29 1.08 -11.40
C MET A 174 -1.82 1.15 -11.51
N LYS A 175 -2.36 2.09 -12.32
CA LYS A 175 -3.79 2.09 -12.63
C LYS A 175 -4.11 0.96 -13.61
N ARG A 176 -5.28 0.35 -13.43
CA ARG A 176 -5.79 -0.75 -14.24
C ARG A 176 -5.66 -0.51 -15.74
N LYS A 177 -6.05 0.67 -16.21
CA LYS A 177 -6.01 1.10 -17.61
C LYS A 177 -4.62 0.96 -18.24
N TYR A 178 -3.54 1.20 -17.47
CA TYR A 178 -2.16 1.17 -17.95
C TYR A 178 -1.42 -0.14 -17.61
N ILE A 179 -2.16 -1.17 -17.12
CA ILE A 179 -1.63 -2.51 -16.91
C ILE A 179 -2.06 -3.37 -18.09
N MET A 180 -1.12 -3.69 -18.94
CA MET A 180 -1.32 -4.55 -20.13
C MET A 180 -1.26 -6.03 -19.76
N MET A 181 -1.97 -6.87 -20.52
CA MET A 181 -1.93 -8.33 -20.39
C MET A 181 -1.52 -8.98 -21.75
N PRO A 182 -0.21 -9.01 -22.08
CA PRO A 182 0.26 -9.54 -23.35
C PRO A 182 0.04 -11.05 -23.49
N ILE A 183 0.04 -11.82 -22.39
CA ILE A 183 -0.09 -13.28 -22.44
C ILE A 183 -1.03 -13.75 -21.33
N ILE A 184 -1.84 -14.76 -21.62
CA ILE A 184 -2.57 -15.56 -20.63
C ILE A 184 -2.18 -17.03 -20.79
N ILE A 185 -1.57 -17.62 -19.76
CA ILE A 185 -1.17 -19.02 -19.75
C ILE A 185 -2.32 -19.86 -19.22
N GLN A 186 -2.78 -20.80 -20.04
CA GLN A 186 -3.93 -21.65 -19.74
C GLN A 186 -3.63 -22.64 -18.60
N GLY A 187 -4.66 -22.85 -17.75
CA GLY A 187 -4.68 -23.91 -16.75
C GLY A 187 -4.93 -25.30 -17.32
N PRO A 188 -5.30 -26.28 -16.49
CA PRO A 188 -5.56 -26.15 -15.06
C PRO A 188 -4.30 -26.17 -14.17
N LYS A 189 -3.14 -26.58 -14.69
CA LYS A 189 -1.91 -26.73 -13.91
C LYS A 189 -1.03 -25.49 -14.04
N GLN A 190 -0.30 -25.17 -12.96
CA GLN A 190 0.73 -24.12 -13.01
C GLN A 190 1.86 -24.50 -13.98
N PRO A 191 2.44 -23.54 -14.71
CA PRO A 191 3.47 -23.79 -15.71
C PRO A 191 4.80 -24.27 -15.11
N GLY A 192 5.08 -23.96 -13.84
CA GLY A 192 6.33 -24.34 -13.19
C GLY A 192 7.56 -23.80 -13.95
N ASN A 193 8.57 -24.65 -14.18
CA ASN A 193 9.77 -24.27 -14.93
C ASN A 193 9.49 -24.04 -16.42
N ASP A 194 8.42 -24.63 -16.97
CA ASP A 194 8.05 -24.52 -18.39
C ASP A 194 7.49 -23.13 -18.75
N ILE A 195 7.37 -22.24 -17.79
CA ILE A 195 6.92 -20.84 -17.98
C ILE A 195 7.74 -20.14 -19.08
N ASP A 196 9.01 -20.50 -19.25
CA ASP A 196 9.89 -19.91 -20.27
C ASP A 196 9.41 -20.20 -21.71
N VAL A 197 8.74 -21.34 -21.93
CA VAL A 197 8.15 -21.68 -23.23
C VAL A 197 7.03 -20.68 -23.58
N TYR A 198 6.19 -20.36 -22.60
CA TYR A 198 5.09 -19.41 -22.77
C TYR A 198 5.56 -17.96 -22.88
N LEU A 199 6.69 -17.62 -22.25
CA LEU A 199 7.27 -16.28 -22.31
C LEU A 199 8.13 -16.04 -23.56
N ARG A 200 8.41 -17.07 -24.36
CA ARG A 200 9.27 -16.96 -25.55
C ARG A 200 8.82 -15.84 -26.51
N PRO A 201 7.54 -15.73 -26.91
CA PRO A 201 7.09 -14.66 -27.80
C PRO A 201 7.40 -13.26 -27.22
N LEU A 202 7.10 -13.03 -25.94
CA LEU A 202 7.37 -11.75 -25.29
C LEU A 202 8.86 -11.40 -25.23
N VAL A 203 9.72 -12.40 -25.00
CA VAL A 203 11.18 -12.18 -25.00
C VAL A 203 11.70 -11.83 -26.39
N GLU A 204 11.18 -12.45 -27.44
CA GLU A 204 11.53 -12.10 -28.82
C GLU A 204 11.08 -10.69 -29.18
N ASP A 205 9.89 -10.26 -28.76
CA ASP A 205 9.42 -8.89 -28.94
C ASP A 205 10.31 -7.88 -28.20
N LEU A 206 10.68 -8.17 -26.96
CA LEU A 206 11.59 -7.33 -26.19
C LEU A 206 12.99 -7.23 -26.81
N LYS A 207 13.47 -8.33 -27.45
CA LYS A 207 14.71 -8.29 -28.23
C LYS A 207 14.59 -7.40 -29.48
N LEU A 208 13.44 -7.46 -30.15
CA LEU A 208 13.15 -6.59 -31.31
C LEU A 208 13.12 -5.12 -30.90
N LEU A 209 12.37 -4.81 -29.86
CA LEU A 209 12.26 -3.44 -29.29
C LEU A 209 13.59 -2.93 -28.71
N TRP A 210 14.52 -3.80 -28.35
CA TRP A 210 15.84 -3.42 -27.86
C TRP A 210 16.81 -3.06 -28.98
N LYS A 211 16.59 -3.50 -30.23
CA LYS A 211 17.48 -3.19 -31.36
C LYS A 211 17.64 -1.68 -31.51
N LYS A 212 18.75 -1.28 -32.12
CA LYS A 212 19.06 0.16 -32.31
C LYS A 212 18.05 0.84 -33.25
N GLU A 213 17.55 0.07 -34.20
CA GLU A 213 16.55 0.50 -35.17
C GLU A 213 15.17 0.71 -34.54
N GLY A 214 14.89 0.03 -33.43
CA GLY A 214 13.60 0.10 -32.74
C GLY A 214 12.40 -0.32 -33.60
N VAL A 215 11.22 0.17 -33.24
CA VAL A 215 9.97 0.00 -34.01
C VAL A 215 9.42 1.39 -34.36
N PRO A 216 9.14 1.71 -35.64
CA PRO A 216 8.58 2.99 -36.04
C PRO A 216 7.22 3.23 -35.36
N MET A 217 7.07 4.40 -34.76
CA MET A 217 5.87 4.82 -34.02
C MET A 217 5.58 6.29 -34.29
N TRP A 218 4.29 6.66 -34.26
CA TRP A 218 3.85 8.03 -34.35
C TRP A 218 3.66 8.62 -32.95
N ASP A 219 4.19 9.81 -32.72
CA ASP A 219 4.00 10.59 -31.50
C ASP A 219 3.00 11.73 -31.78
N GLU A 220 1.80 11.62 -31.22
CA GLU A 220 0.72 12.57 -31.45
C GLU A 220 0.95 13.91 -30.74
N ASP A 221 1.71 13.94 -29.65
CA ASP A 221 2.04 15.20 -28.97
C ASP A 221 3.06 16.02 -29.75
N LYS A 222 4.10 15.36 -30.31
CA LYS A 222 5.16 16.00 -31.08
C LYS A 222 4.91 16.04 -32.58
N GLN A 223 3.88 15.34 -33.06
CA GLN A 223 3.52 15.25 -34.49
C GLN A 223 4.69 14.76 -35.36
N GLU A 224 5.41 13.73 -34.88
CA GLU A 224 6.56 13.17 -35.61
C GLU A 224 6.60 11.63 -35.50
N GLU A 225 7.26 11.00 -36.47
CA GLU A 225 7.62 9.58 -36.35
C GLU A 225 8.93 9.43 -35.58
N PHE A 226 8.99 8.42 -34.72
CA PHE A 226 10.17 8.05 -33.95
C PHE A 226 10.34 6.53 -33.87
N ASN A 227 11.53 6.07 -33.52
CA ASN A 227 11.81 4.66 -33.36
C ASN A 227 11.72 4.28 -31.88
N LEU A 228 10.63 3.64 -31.50
CA LEU A 228 10.38 3.18 -30.14
C LEU A 228 11.32 2.04 -29.78
N ARG A 229 11.98 2.17 -28.63
CA ARG A 229 12.74 1.09 -27.99
C ARG A 229 12.19 0.80 -26.62
N ALA A 230 12.38 -0.41 -26.16
CA ALA A 230 11.91 -0.79 -24.83
C ALA A 230 12.82 -1.80 -24.13
N LEU A 231 12.73 -1.84 -22.79
CA LEU A 231 13.38 -2.85 -21.96
C LEU A 231 12.47 -3.30 -20.83
N LEU A 232 12.65 -4.55 -20.41
CA LEU A 232 12.12 -5.07 -19.16
C LEU A 232 13.02 -4.59 -18.00
N PHE A 233 12.49 -3.68 -17.17
CA PHE A 233 13.25 -3.02 -16.12
C PHE A 233 13.34 -3.85 -14.84
N VAL A 234 12.24 -4.56 -14.48
CA VAL A 234 12.15 -5.41 -13.28
C VAL A 234 10.95 -6.36 -13.40
N THR A 235 11.01 -7.50 -12.72
CA THR A 235 9.82 -8.35 -12.53
C THR A 235 9.33 -8.27 -11.10
N ILE A 236 7.99 -8.34 -10.92
CA ILE A 236 7.29 -8.18 -9.66
C ILE A 236 6.41 -9.40 -9.46
N ASN A 237 6.77 -10.28 -8.54
CA ASN A 237 6.08 -11.56 -8.40
C ASN A 237 6.08 -12.04 -6.96
N ASP A 238 5.10 -12.88 -6.62
CA ASP A 238 5.11 -13.62 -5.38
C ASP A 238 6.29 -14.62 -5.34
N TRP A 239 6.57 -15.16 -4.16
CA TRP A 239 7.74 -16.00 -3.94
C TRP A 239 7.76 -17.29 -4.80
N PRO A 240 6.64 -18.00 -5.00
CA PRO A 240 6.56 -19.13 -5.92
C PRO A 240 6.78 -18.75 -7.39
N ALA A 241 6.12 -17.72 -7.89
CA ALA A 241 6.26 -17.25 -9.27
C ALA A 241 7.68 -16.72 -9.55
N LEU A 242 8.27 -15.99 -8.59
CA LEU A 242 9.65 -15.54 -8.68
C LEU A 242 10.61 -16.72 -8.91
N SER A 243 10.42 -17.84 -8.21
CA SER A 243 11.24 -19.04 -8.40
C SER A 243 11.09 -19.65 -9.82
N ASN A 244 9.89 -19.60 -10.38
CA ASN A 244 9.64 -20.08 -11.74
C ASN A 244 10.28 -19.16 -12.79
N LEU A 245 10.26 -17.85 -12.58
CA LEU A 245 10.84 -16.86 -13.50
C LEU A 245 12.37 -16.76 -13.39
N SER A 246 12.90 -16.65 -12.17
CA SER A 246 14.33 -16.49 -11.96
C SER A 246 15.13 -17.77 -12.19
N GLY A 247 14.48 -18.94 -12.04
CA GLY A 247 15.14 -20.24 -12.01
C GLY A 247 15.84 -20.56 -10.69
N GLN A 248 15.82 -19.64 -9.70
CA GLN A 248 16.39 -19.88 -8.39
C GLN A 248 15.44 -20.68 -7.49
N SER A 249 15.95 -21.59 -6.68
CA SER A 249 15.15 -22.30 -5.71
C SER A 249 14.66 -21.37 -4.60
N ASN A 250 13.35 -21.39 -4.33
CA ASN A 250 12.72 -20.61 -3.25
C ASN A 250 12.70 -21.35 -1.90
N LYS A 251 13.31 -22.52 -1.81
CA LYS A 251 13.37 -23.38 -0.62
C LYS A 251 14.80 -23.89 -0.43
N GLY A 252 15.11 -24.37 0.78
CA GLY A 252 16.42 -24.94 1.10
C GLY A 252 17.44 -23.91 1.59
N TYR A 253 18.70 -24.33 1.63
CA TYR A 253 19.75 -23.55 2.31
C TYR A 253 20.13 -22.23 1.61
N LYS A 254 19.99 -22.13 0.29
CA LYS A 254 20.42 -21.01 -0.56
C LYS A 254 19.24 -20.28 -1.22
N ALA A 255 18.15 -20.11 -0.48
CA ALA A 255 16.91 -19.52 -1.03
C ALA A 255 16.94 -17.97 -1.15
N SER A 256 17.88 -17.27 -0.51
CA SER A 256 17.94 -15.81 -0.62
C SER A 256 18.39 -15.36 -2.02
N THR A 257 17.57 -14.58 -2.70
CA THR A 257 17.87 -14.02 -4.04
C THR A 257 18.97 -12.96 -4.01
N HIS A 258 19.32 -12.45 -2.83
CA HIS A 258 20.33 -11.41 -2.62
C HIS A 258 21.66 -11.98 -2.09
N CYS A 259 21.58 -12.86 -1.08
CA CYS A 259 22.76 -13.49 -0.49
C CYS A 259 23.28 -14.68 -1.32
N MET A 260 22.39 -15.38 -2.03
CA MET A 260 22.69 -16.56 -2.88
C MET A 260 23.52 -17.62 -2.13
N ASP A 261 24.75 -17.90 -2.62
CA ASP A 261 25.70 -18.83 -2.03
C ASP A 261 26.16 -18.44 -0.61
N GLU A 262 26.15 -17.13 -0.30
CA GLU A 262 26.45 -16.61 1.05
C GLU A 262 25.25 -16.61 2.01
N THR A 263 24.11 -17.23 1.63
CA THR A 263 22.95 -17.32 2.50
C THR A 263 23.28 -18.13 3.75
N GLU A 264 23.10 -17.50 4.93
CA GLU A 264 23.24 -18.16 6.22
C GLU A 264 21.96 -18.86 6.59
N SER A 265 22.01 -20.16 6.78
CA SER A 265 20.83 -20.96 7.09
C SER A 265 21.16 -22.17 7.93
N THR A 266 20.20 -22.60 8.77
CA THR A 266 20.33 -23.73 9.69
C THR A 266 19.11 -24.63 9.57
N TYR A 267 19.30 -25.95 9.57
CA TYR A 267 18.20 -26.91 9.59
C TYR A 267 17.81 -27.26 11.02
N LEU A 268 16.55 -27.01 11.36
CA LEU A 268 15.94 -27.37 12.64
C LEU A 268 15.42 -28.80 12.59
N LYS A 269 16.03 -29.71 13.38
CA LYS A 269 15.78 -31.17 13.36
C LYS A 269 14.35 -31.52 13.78
N HIS A 270 13.84 -30.86 14.83
CA HIS A 270 12.53 -31.18 15.39
C HIS A 270 11.42 -30.48 14.60
N CYS A 271 11.60 -29.21 14.21
CA CYS A 271 10.68 -28.47 13.35
C CYS A 271 10.73 -28.92 11.89
N ARG A 272 11.74 -29.66 11.47
CA ARG A 272 11.96 -30.17 10.09
C ARG A 272 11.91 -29.06 9.03
N LYS A 273 12.58 -27.94 9.29
CA LYS A 273 12.61 -26.79 8.36
C LYS A 273 13.94 -26.05 8.40
N VAL A 274 14.27 -25.38 7.31
CA VAL A 274 15.41 -24.48 7.23
C VAL A 274 14.99 -23.10 7.76
N VAL A 275 15.84 -22.48 8.55
CA VAL A 275 15.72 -21.11 9.06
C VAL A 275 16.94 -20.28 8.65
N TYR A 276 16.75 -18.96 8.59
CA TYR A 276 17.76 -18.04 8.07
C TYR A 276 18.17 -17.09 9.20
N MET A 277 19.38 -17.24 9.65
CA MET A 277 19.96 -16.58 10.81
C MET A 277 21.11 -15.65 10.39
N GLY A 278 21.88 -15.16 11.33
CA GLY A 278 23.10 -14.40 11.08
C GLY A 278 22.89 -12.94 10.74
N HIS A 279 21.81 -12.32 11.26
CA HIS A 279 21.49 -10.92 10.99
C HIS A 279 22.55 -9.95 11.53
N ARG A 280 23.32 -10.35 12.58
CA ARG A 280 24.40 -9.54 13.15
C ARG A 280 25.47 -9.14 12.14
N ARG A 281 25.71 -9.94 11.10
CA ARG A 281 26.72 -9.63 10.07
C ARG A 281 26.38 -8.41 9.22
N PHE A 282 25.11 -7.97 9.24
CA PHE A 282 24.64 -6.75 8.55
C PHE A 282 24.85 -5.46 9.37
N LEU A 283 25.14 -5.58 10.68
CA LEU A 283 25.53 -4.46 11.52
C LEU A 283 26.98 -4.00 11.19
N ALA A 284 27.32 -2.78 11.57
CA ALA A 284 28.68 -2.27 11.46
C ALA A 284 29.69 -3.21 12.15
N ALA A 285 30.90 -3.36 11.59
CA ALA A 285 31.89 -4.31 12.09
C ALA A 285 32.28 -4.11 13.56
N ASN A 286 32.26 -2.89 14.04
CA ASN A 286 32.57 -2.49 15.42
C ASN A 286 31.36 -2.53 16.37
N HIS A 287 30.18 -2.89 15.90
CA HIS A 287 28.94 -2.85 16.70
C HIS A 287 29.06 -3.83 17.90
N PRO A 288 28.74 -3.38 19.14
CA PRO A 288 28.96 -4.17 20.37
C PRO A 288 28.27 -5.54 20.35
N VAL A 289 27.05 -5.63 19.77
CA VAL A 289 26.27 -6.88 19.68
C VAL A 289 26.98 -7.97 18.89
N ARG A 290 27.82 -7.61 17.91
CA ARG A 290 28.61 -8.61 17.15
C ARG A 290 29.63 -9.37 18.00
N LYS A 291 30.11 -8.76 19.09
CA LYS A 291 31.03 -9.36 20.04
C LYS A 291 30.36 -10.25 21.08
N LYS A 292 29.01 -10.12 21.26
CA LYS A 292 28.24 -10.89 22.23
C LYS A 292 28.05 -12.32 21.74
N GLY A 293 28.36 -13.31 22.60
CA GLY A 293 28.18 -14.73 22.28
C GLY A 293 27.01 -15.40 22.99
N LYS A 294 26.72 -15.02 24.26
CA LYS A 294 25.77 -15.70 25.16
C LYS A 294 24.42 -16.07 24.51
N HIS A 295 23.85 -15.18 23.66
CA HIS A 295 22.56 -15.36 23.02
C HIS A 295 22.66 -15.83 21.55
N PHE A 296 23.85 -16.10 21.06
CA PHE A 296 24.12 -16.32 19.63
C PHE A 296 25.11 -17.48 19.48
N GLU A 297 24.69 -18.69 19.81
CA GLU A 297 25.51 -19.91 19.72
C GLU A 297 26.89 -19.80 20.40
N HIS A 298 27.00 -18.96 21.43
CA HIS A 298 28.20 -18.65 22.19
C HIS A 298 29.39 -18.10 21.36
N LYS A 299 29.13 -17.58 20.17
CA LYS A 299 30.15 -17.08 19.22
C LYS A 299 29.97 -15.60 18.89
N ALA A 300 31.09 -14.87 18.81
CA ALA A 300 31.14 -13.55 18.20
C ALA A 300 31.00 -13.66 16.68
N ASP A 301 30.41 -12.66 16.04
CA ASP A 301 30.24 -12.63 14.60
C ASP A 301 31.21 -11.62 13.94
N HIS A 302 32.22 -12.10 13.31
CA HIS A 302 33.24 -11.33 12.60
C HIS A 302 33.04 -11.31 11.08
N ARG A 303 32.01 -11.98 10.56
CA ARG A 303 31.78 -12.12 9.12
C ARG A 303 31.37 -10.78 8.51
N MET A 304 31.74 -10.57 7.27
CA MET A 304 31.28 -9.43 6.49
C MET A 304 29.85 -9.65 6.00
N LYS A 305 29.11 -8.56 5.77
CA LYS A 305 27.81 -8.66 5.09
C LYS A 305 28.00 -9.28 3.69
N PRO A 306 27.03 -10.05 3.18
CA PRO A 306 27.07 -10.63 1.85
C PRO A 306 27.30 -9.55 0.78
N LYS A 307 28.14 -9.87 -0.18
CA LYS A 307 28.41 -8.96 -1.31
C LYS A 307 27.25 -9.01 -2.30
N HIS A 308 26.82 -7.84 -2.75
CA HIS A 308 25.89 -7.76 -3.88
C HIS A 308 26.53 -8.36 -5.13
N ARG A 309 25.85 -9.32 -5.77
CA ARG A 309 26.37 -9.99 -6.96
C ARG A 309 25.94 -9.22 -8.22
N SER A 310 26.91 -8.89 -9.08
CA SER A 310 26.59 -8.30 -10.38
C SER A 310 25.84 -9.30 -11.26
N GLY A 311 25.05 -8.81 -12.22
CA GLY A 311 24.38 -9.67 -13.18
C GLY A 311 25.35 -10.57 -13.97
N LYS A 312 26.54 -10.07 -14.30
CA LYS A 312 27.59 -10.88 -14.94
C LYS A 312 28.00 -12.07 -14.08
N THR A 313 28.19 -11.87 -12.80
CA THR A 313 28.52 -12.95 -11.85
C THR A 313 27.39 -13.95 -11.77
N MET A 314 26.14 -13.49 -11.72
CA MET A 314 24.97 -14.37 -11.67
C MET A 314 24.80 -15.15 -12.99
N PHE A 315 24.99 -14.50 -14.13
CA PHE A 315 24.94 -15.18 -15.42
C PHE A 315 25.99 -16.27 -15.53
N ALA A 316 27.21 -16.04 -15.04
CA ALA A 316 28.27 -17.05 -15.00
C ALA A 316 27.89 -18.31 -14.18
N MET A 317 27.02 -18.16 -13.16
CA MET A 317 26.51 -19.28 -12.35
C MET A 317 25.48 -20.15 -13.08
N VAL A 318 24.76 -19.58 -14.06
CA VAL A 318 23.60 -20.25 -14.70
C VAL A 318 23.81 -20.60 -16.17
N LYS A 319 24.75 -19.98 -16.86
CA LYS A 319 24.96 -20.11 -18.32
C LYS A 319 25.18 -21.54 -18.80
N ASP A 320 25.82 -22.36 -17.97
CA ASP A 320 26.20 -23.75 -18.33
C ASP A 320 25.19 -24.79 -17.80
N LEU A 321 24.08 -24.35 -17.18
CA LEU A 321 23.05 -25.24 -16.68
C LEU A 321 22.29 -25.89 -17.82
N LYS A 322 22.35 -27.20 -17.91
CA LYS A 322 21.54 -28.00 -18.85
C LYS A 322 20.18 -28.27 -18.19
N VAL A 323 19.15 -27.69 -18.74
CA VAL A 323 17.77 -27.86 -18.24
C VAL A 323 16.97 -28.63 -19.29
N VAL A 324 16.21 -29.63 -18.81
CA VAL A 324 15.25 -30.36 -19.62
C VAL A 324 13.85 -29.89 -19.21
N PHE A 325 13.11 -29.34 -20.15
CA PHE A 325 11.72 -28.94 -19.94
C PHE A 325 10.77 -30.14 -20.04
N GLY A 326 9.60 -30.02 -19.39
CA GLY A 326 8.58 -31.07 -19.38
C GLY A 326 8.79 -32.12 -18.28
N LYS A 327 8.03 -33.24 -18.40
CA LYS A 327 8.01 -34.33 -17.42
C LYS A 327 8.87 -35.56 -17.83
N GLY A 328 9.83 -35.35 -18.71
CA GLY A 328 10.72 -36.42 -19.17
C GLY A 328 11.71 -36.91 -18.10
N PRO A 329 12.40 -38.06 -18.35
CA PRO A 329 13.34 -38.64 -17.39
C PRO A 329 14.54 -37.74 -17.00
N GLY A 330 14.76 -36.65 -17.72
CA GLY A 330 15.84 -35.69 -17.44
C GLY A 330 15.38 -34.46 -16.64
N SER A 331 14.09 -34.37 -16.26
CA SER A 331 13.52 -33.24 -15.50
C SER A 331 13.72 -33.34 -13.99
N GLN A 332 14.56 -34.23 -13.52
CA GLN A 332 14.88 -34.42 -12.10
C GLN A 332 15.60 -33.17 -11.55
N PRO A 333 15.35 -32.78 -10.28
CA PRO A 333 16.10 -31.71 -9.62
C PRO A 333 17.61 -32.05 -9.66
N ILE A 334 18.42 -31.11 -10.08
CA ILE A 334 19.88 -31.23 -10.01
C ILE A 334 20.23 -31.23 -8.51
N GLU A 335 20.73 -32.34 -8.01
CA GLU A 335 21.32 -32.42 -6.67
C GLU A 335 22.69 -31.78 -6.70
N SER A 336 23.02 -30.96 -5.67
CA SER A 336 24.39 -30.48 -5.49
C SER A 336 25.32 -31.62 -4.99
N GLU A 337 26.63 -31.47 -5.18
CA GLU A 337 27.62 -32.41 -4.67
C GLU A 337 27.49 -32.70 -3.16
N ASP A 338 26.85 -31.77 -2.41
CA ASP A 338 26.58 -31.90 -0.97
C ASP A 338 25.27 -32.64 -0.65
N GLY A 339 24.55 -33.21 -1.62
CA GLY A 339 23.26 -33.91 -1.42
C GLY A 339 22.08 -33.01 -1.08
N HIS A 340 22.22 -31.69 -1.29
CA HIS A 340 21.16 -30.71 -1.08
C HIS A 340 20.56 -30.27 -2.41
N ALA A 341 19.30 -29.77 -2.39
CA ALA A 341 18.68 -29.21 -3.57
C ALA A 341 19.51 -28.06 -4.14
N ALA A 342 19.79 -28.10 -5.45
CA ALA A 342 20.59 -27.09 -6.11
C ALA A 342 19.96 -25.69 -5.97
N MET A 343 20.82 -24.66 -5.86
CA MET A 343 20.36 -23.27 -5.79
C MET A 343 19.62 -22.83 -7.05
N TRP A 344 20.04 -23.33 -8.21
CA TRP A 344 19.46 -23.01 -9.52
C TRP A 344 18.78 -24.23 -10.13
N LYS A 345 17.56 -24.04 -10.58
CA LYS A 345 16.72 -25.07 -11.27
C LYS A 345 16.84 -24.98 -12.77
N LYS A 346 17.08 -23.80 -13.31
CA LYS A 346 17.18 -23.54 -14.75
C LYS A 346 17.94 -22.24 -15.03
N ASN A 347 18.35 -22.08 -16.28
CA ASN A 347 18.75 -20.79 -16.82
C ASN A 347 17.48 -20.08 -17.33
N SER A 348 17.11 -18.97 -16.74
CA SER A 348 15.89 -18.21 -17.09
C SER A 348 15.99 -17.63 -18.49
N ILE A 349 14.88 -17.66 -19.24
CA ILE A 349 14.80 -17.09 -20.60
C ILE A 349 15.17 -15.59 -20.63
N PHE A 350 15.02 -14.86 -19.54
CA PHE A 350 15.37 -13.44 -19.48
C PHE A 350 16.87 -13.18 -19.65
N TRP A 351 17.72 -14.16 -19.45
CA TRP A 351 19.16 -14.01 -19.72
C TRP A 351 19.47 -13.87 -21.23
N GLU A 352 18.52 -14.11 -22.09
CA GLU A 352 18.64 -13.85 -23.53
C GLU A 352 18.49 -12.36 -23.86
N LEU A 353 17.99 -11.52 -22.94
CA LEU A 353 17.87 -10.08 -23.10
C LEU A 353 19.23 -9.40 -22.92
N PRO A 354 19.74 -8.66 -23.92
CA PRO A 354 21.14 -8.16 -23.90
C PRO A 354 21.46 -7.18 -22.77
N TYR A 355 20.43 -6.59 -22.16
CA TYR A 355 20.58 -5.62 -21.06
C TYR A 355 20.41 -6.25 -19.68
N TRP A 356 19.94 -7.49 -19.56
CA TRP A 356 19.55 -8.14 -18.31
C TRP A 356 20.69 -8.28 -17.31
N GLU A 357 21.90 -8.52 -17.79
CA GLU A 357 23.11 -8.60 -16.95
C GLU A 357 23.52 -7.25 -16.32
N PHE A 358 22.99 -6.12 -16.78
CA PHE A 358 23.31 -4.78 -16.29
C PHE A 358 22.30 -4.26 -15.27
N LEU A 359 21.24 -5.00 -15.01
CA LEU A 359 20.27 -4.67 -13.97
C LEU A 359 20.83 -5.07 -12.59
N ASP A 360 20.75 -4.17 -11.63
CA ASP A 360 21.16 -4.42 -10.25
C ASP A 360 20.13 -5.30 -9.53
N VAL A 361 18.83 -4.98 -9.69
CA VAL A 361 17.69 -5.78 -9.23
C VAL A 361 16.87 -6.23 -10.43
N ARG A 362 16.82 -7.53 -10.69
CA ARG A 362 16.05 -8.14 -11.79
C ARG A 362 14.67 -8.57 -11.37
N HIS A 363 14.53 -8.99 -10.12
CA HIS A 363 13.30 -9.50 -9.52
C HIS A 363 13.11 -8.79 -8.18
N ALA A 364 12.08 -7.96 -8.08
CA ALA A 364 11.78 -7.18 -6.88
C ALA A 364 11.23 -8.07 -5.76
N ILE A 365 11.50 -7.71 -4.53
CA ILE A 365 10.88 -8.32 -3.34
C ILE A 365 9.42 -7.88 -3.28
N ASP A 366 8.48 -8.82 -3.32
CA ASP A 366 7.07 -8.52 -3.08
C ASP A 366 6.81 -8.24 -1.60
N VAL A 367 6.69 -6.95 -1.28
CA VAL A 367 6.45 -6.48 0.10
C VAL A 367 5.03 -6.81 0.57
N MET A 368 4.06 -6.99 -0.31
CA MET A 368 2.72 -7.43 0.06
C MET A 368 2.74 -8.82 0.68
N GLN A 369 3.33 -9.81 -0.01
CA GLN A 369 3.45 -11.17 0.50
C GLN A 369 4.38 -11.25 1.72
N LEU A 370 5.49 -10.48 1.70
CA LEU A 370 6.40 -10.38 2.83
C LEU A 370 5.66 -9.88 4.08
N THR A 371 4.89 -8.80 4.00
CA THR A 371 4.12 -8.24 5.11
C THR A 371 3.09 -9.24 5.63
N LYS A 372 2.34 -9.91 4.74
CA LYS A 372 1.36 -10.93 5.11
C LYS A 372 2.02 -12.08 5.88
N ASN A 373 3.09 -12.65 5.33
CA ASN A 373 3.78 -13.79 5.94
C ASN A 373 4.43 -13.43 7.28
N LEU A 374 5.03 -12.24 7.37
CA LEU A 374 5.62 -11.71 8.60
C LEU A 374 4.56 -11.50 9.68
N CYS A 375 3.43 -10.87 9.35
CA CYS A 375 2.30 -10.64 10.24
C CYS A 375 1.73 -11.97 10.77
N VAL A 376 1.41 -12.90 9.87
CA VAL A 376 0.87 -14.23 10.23
C VAL A 376 1.87 -15.03 11.07
N ASN A 377 3.17 -14.91 10.78
CA ASN A 377 4.22 -15.56 11.56
C ASN A 377 4.28 -15.00 12.98
N LEU A 378 4.34 -13.67 13.11
CA LEU A 378 4.36 -12.98 14.40
C LEU A 378 3.11 -13.30 15.23
N LEU A 379 1.91 -13.12 14.67
CA LEU A 379 0.65 -13.43 15.36
C LEU A 379 0.53 -14.90 15.75
N GLY A 380 1.13 -15.81 14.97
CA GLY A 380 1.19 -17.24 15.28
C GLY A 380 2.04 -17.54 16.52
N PHE A 381 3.20 -16.91 16.68
CA PHE A 381 4.04 -17.01 17.88
C PHE A 381 3.40 -16.35 19.09
N LEU A 382 2.74 -15.23 18.90
CA LEU A 382 1.96 -14.57 19.96
C LEU A 382 0.69 -15.38 20.35
N GLY A 383 0.38 -16.48 19.65
CA GLY A 383 -0.81 -17.29 19.90
C GLY A 383 -2.13 -16.57 19.58
N LEU A 384 -2.08 -15.58 18.67
CA LEU A 384 -3.21 -14.74 18.28
C LEU A 384 -3.84 -15.12 16.94
N TYR A 385 -3.19 -16.01 16.15
CA TYR A 385 -3.69 -16.44 14.84
C TYR A 385 -3.41 -17.94 14.61
N GLY A 386 -4.40 -18.69 14.16
CA GLY A 386 -4.27 -20.09 13.82
C GLY A 386 -3.83 -20.98 15.00
N LYS A 387 -3.02 -22.00 14.70
CA LYS A 387 -2.33 -22.82 15.73
C LYS A 387 -1.12 -22.05 16.23
N SER A 388 -0.84 -22.16 17.54
CA SER A 388 0.38 -21.56 18.10
C SER A 388 1.61 -22.15 17.40
N LYS A 389 2.57 -21.27 17.06
CA LYS A 389 3.89 -21.65 16.51
C LYS A 389 4.94 -21.85 17.59
N ASP A 390 4.61 -21.50 18.84
CA ASP A 390 5.38 -21.86 20.03
C ASP A 390 5.01 -23.30 20.39
N THR A 391 5.78 -24.26 19.87
CA THR A 391 5.47 -25.69 19.92
C THR A 391 6.56 -26.47 20.64
N LEU A 392 6.24 -27.70 21.04
CA LEU A 392 7.21 -28.62 21.67
C LEU A 392 8.43 -28.84 20.77
N GLU A 393 8.22 -28.94 19.45
CA GLU A 393 9.29 -29.11 18.46
C GLU A 393 10.22 -27.89 18.44
N ALA A 394 9.65 -26.66 18.49
CA ALA A 394 10.44 -25.43 18.54
C ALA A 394 11.28 -25.36 19.82
N CYS A 395 10.71 -25.71 20.98
CA CYS A 395 11.42 -25.74 22.26
C CYS A 395 12.47 -26.87 22.31
N ASN A 396 12.22 -28.02 21.66
CA ASN A 396 13.22 -29.10 21.54
C ASN A 396 14.41 -28.69 20.64
N ASP A 397 14.16 -27.91 19.57
CA ASP A 397 15.25 -27.35 18.77
C ASP A 397 16.09 -26.37 19.58
N LEU A 398 15.48 -25.48 20.41
CA LEU A 398 16.19 -24.61 21.34
C LEU A 398 17.07 -25.42 22.32
N LYS A 399 16.52 -26.51 22.89
CA LYS A 399 17.27 -27.41 23.77
C LYS A 399 18.43 -28.09 23.05
N HIS A 400 18.25 -28.51 21.80
CA HIS A 400 19.29 -29.13 20.99
C HIS A 400 20.43 -28.15 20.65
N MET A 401 20.10 -26.87 20.50
CA MET A 401 21.05 -25.81 20.20
C MET A 401 21.62 -25.14 21.45
N GLU A 402 21.24 -25.61 22.65
CA GLU A 402 21.62 -25.03 23.95
C GLU A 402 21.31 -23.53 24.09
N GLN A 403 20.21 -23.08 23.46
CA GLN A 403 19.74 -21.71 23.49
C GLN A 403 18.49 -21.55 24.33
N HIS A 404 18.24 -20.35 24.88
CA HIS A 404 17.05 -19.99 25.63
C HIS A 404 16.65 -21.05 26.69
N GLY A 405 17.56 -21.34 27.64
CA GLY A 405 17.40 -22.42 28.62
C GLY A 405 16.08 -22.43 29.36
N ASP A 406 15.52 -21.25 29.70
CA ASP A 406 14.24 -21.08 30.39
C ASP A 406 13.03 -21.60 29.61
N LEU A 407 13.17 -21.80 28.29
CA LEU A 407 12.13 -22.28 27.39
C LEU A 407 12.26 -23.78 27.07
N HIS A 408 13.25 -24.47 27.67
CA HIS A 408 13.43 -25.91 27.45
C HIS A 408 12.20 -26.69 28.01
N PRO A 409 11.69 -27.67 27.27
CA PRO A 409 10.55 -28.45 27.71
C PRO A 409 10.83 -29.23 29.00
N GLU A 410 10.01 -29.04 30.03
CA GLU A 410 10.10 -29.83 31.27
C GLU A 410 9.26 -31.08 31.12
N PRO A 411 9.84 -32.29 31.34
CA PRO A 411 9.08 -33.52 31.32
C PRO A 411 8.11 -33.58 32.51
N LYS A 412 6.85 -33.99 32.26
CA LYS A 412 5.82 -34.22 33.24
C LYS A 412 5.33 -35.69 33.16
N GLU A 413 4.49 -36.08 34.07
CA GLU A 413 3.93 -37.43 34.10
C GLU A 413 3.22 -37.83 32.82
N LYS A 414 3.19 -39.12 32.53
CA LYS A 414 2.50 -39.74 31.36
C LYS A 414 2.98 -39.25 30.00
N GLY A 415 4.28 -38.91 29.86
CA GLY A 415 4.88 -38.46 28.57
C GLY A 415 4.41 -37.10 28.10
N SER A 416 3.85 -36.27 28.96
CA SER A 416 3.53 -34.88 28.68
C SER A 416 4.75 -33.98 28.97
N HIS A 417 4.76 -32.80 28.38
CA HIS A 417 5.80 -31.81 28.62
C HIS A 417 5.15 -30.46 28.97
N TYR A 418 5.71 -29.76 29.92
CA TYR A 418 5.33 -28.40 30.24
C TYR A 418 6.23 -27.44 29.46
N LEU A 419 5.62 -26.48 28.78
CA LEU A 419 6.27 -25.36 28.11
C LEU A 419 6.04 -24.11 28.95
N SER A 420 7.13 -23.51 29.43
CA SER A 420 7.09 -22.25 30.17
C SER A 420 6.56 -21.12 29.26
N PRO A 421 5.80 -20.14 29.81
CA PRO A 421 5.36 -19.00 29.01
C PRO A 421 6.57 -18.17 28.60
N ALA A 422 6.79 -18.04 27.28
CA ALA A 422 7.85 -17.22 26.74
C ALA A 422 7.57 -15.72 26.97
N SER A 423 8.62 -14.88 26.87
CA SER A 423 8.51 -13.42 27.07
C SER A 423 7.46 -12.76 26.14
N TYR A 424 7.18 -13.36 24.99
CA TYR A 424 6.16 -12.94 24.03
C TYR A 424 4.78 -13.61 24.22
N THR A 425 4.60 -14.49 25.21
CA THR A 425 3.34 -15.19 25.44
C THR A 425 2.35 -14.29 26.17
N PHE A 426 1.17 -14.12 25.61
CA PHE A 426 0.07 -13.39 26.25
C PHE A 426 -0.61 -14.23 27.33
N SER A 427 -0.86 -13.64 28.48
CA SER A 427 -1.82 -14.18 29.47
C SER A 427 -3.25 -14.10 28.95
N LYS A 428 -4.18 -14.87 29.54
CA LYS A 428 -5.61 -14.81 29.18
C LYS A 428 -6.20 -13.42 29.40
N ALA A 429 -5.82 -12.76 30.49
CA ALA A 429 -6.27 -11.41 30.82
C ALA A 429 -5.77 -10.37 29.79
N GLU A 430 -4.51 -10.48 29.36
CA GLU A 430 -3.93 -9.63 28.33
C GLU A 430 -4.62 -9.81 26.97
N LYS A 431 -4.88 -11.08 26.56
CA LYS A 431 -5.65 -11.38 25.36
C LYS A 431 -7.05 -10.76 25.44
N GLU A 432 -7.72 -10.91 26.56
CA GLU A 432 -9.05 -10.33 26.74
C GLU A 432 -9.05 -8.82 26.62
N SER A 433 -8.10 -8.16 27.27
CA SER A 433 -7.93 -6.70 27.21
C SER A 433 -7.67 -6.24 25.77
N MET A 434 -6.76 -6.90 25.05
CA MET A 434 -6.44 -6.60 23.66
C MET A 434 -7.66 -6.75 22.73
N PHE A 435 -8.39 -7.86 22.82
CA PHE A 435 -9.55 -8.08 21.96
C PHE A 435 -10.73 -7.15 22.31
N LYS A 436 -10.92 -6.78 23.56
CA LYS A 436 -11.88 -5.74 23.96
C LYS A 436 -11.51 -4.37 23.36
N CYS A 437 -10.21 -4.02 23.31
CA CYS A 437 -9.76 -2.83 22.65
C CYS A 437 -10.11 -2.86 21.15
N LEU A 438 -9.75 -3.95 20.44
CA LEU A 438 -10.04 -4.13 19.02
C LEU A 438 -11.54 -4.04 18.71
N GLU A 439 -12.41 -4.66 19.51
CA GLU A 439 -13.86 -4.60 19.38
C GLU A 439 -14.41 -3.17 19.54
N SER A 440 -13.77 -2.37 20.39
CA SER A 440 -14.20 -1.00 20.67
C SER A 440 -13.82 -0.01 19.57
N ILE A 441 -12.91 -0.39 18.65
CA ILE A 441 -12.45 0.50 17.59
C ILE A 441 -13.58 0.76 16.60
N LYS A 442 -13.90 2.03 16.42
CA LYS A 442 -14.72 2.53 15.32
C LYS A 442 -13.82 3.20 14.31
N VAL A 443 -13.76 2.68 13.11
CA VAL A 443 -12.97 3.23 12.01
C VAL A 443 -13.81 4.17 11.16
N PRO A 444 -13.20 5.11 10.42
CA PRO A 444 -13.92 5.96 9.46
C PRO A 444 -14.54 5.16 8.31
N SER A 445 -15.54 5.75 7.68
CA SER A 445 -16.13 5.23 6.44
C SER A 445 -15.05 5.13 5.34
N GLY A 446 -15.02 4.00 4.62
CA GLY A 446 -14.01 3.74 3.60
C GLY A 446 -12.62 3.35 4.14
N TYR A 447 -12.49 3.09 5.44
CA TYR A 447 -11.27 2.52 6.00
C TYR A 447 -11.05 1.10 5.48
N SER A 448 -9.80 0.76 5.15
CA SER A 448 -9.46 -0.44 4.37
C SER A 448 -9.74 -1.78 5.04
N THR A 449 -9.96 -1.81 6.37
CA THR A 449 -10.14 -3.05 7.12
C THR A 449 -11.38 -3.00 8.01
N ASN A 450 -12.25 -4.00 7.87
CA ASN A 450 -13.32 -4.24 8.84
C ASN A 450 -12.76 -5.06 10.02
N ILE A 451 -12.36 -4.37 11.09
CA ILE A 451 -11.70 -4.99 12.25
C ILE A 451 -12.59 -6.05 12.90
N LYS A 452 -13.91 -5.83 12.97
CA LYS A 452 -14.85 -6.79 13.60
C LYS A 452 -14.92 -8.12 12.85
N ARG A 453 -14.74 -8.08 11.51
CA ARG A 453 -14.76 -9.29 10.68
C ARG A 453 -13.55 -10.19 10.90
N ILE A 454 -12.40 -9.61 11.20
CA ILE A 454 -11.14 -10.34 11.34
C ILE A 454 -10.88 -10.87 12.75
N ILE A 455 -11.78 -10.70 13.70
CA ILE A 455 -11.62 -11.15 15.08
C ILE A 455 -12.70 -12.15 15.46
N SER A 456 -12.30 -13.22 16.17
CA SER A 456 -13.20 -14.15 16.87
C SER A 456 -13.17 -13.83 18.36
N THR A 457 -14.24 -13.25 18.88
CA THR A 457 -14.38 -12.90 20.31
C THR A 457 -14.44 -14.13 21.19
N LYS A 458 -15.01 -15.23 20.69
CA LYS A 458 -15.11 -16.52 21.39
C LYS A 458 -13.75 -17.18 21.57
N GLU A 459 -12.94 -17.21 20.50
CA GLU A 459 -11.62 -17.83 20.52
C GLU A 459 -10.51 -16.90 20.94
N LYS A 460 -10.78 -15.60 20.99
CA LYS A 460 -9.80 -14.51 21.21
C LYS A 460 -8.60 -14.65 20.26
N LYS A 461 -8.92 -14.72 18.96
CA LYS A 461 -7.98 -14.87 17.85
C LYS A 461 -8.40 -14.05 16.65
N PHE A 462 -7.43 -13.68 15.84
CA PHE A 462 -7.67 -13.20 14.49
C PHE A 462 -8.09 -14.35 13.57
N THR A 463 -8.98 -14.09 12.63
CA THR A 463 -9.52 -15.06 11.67
C THR A 463 -9.52 -14.47 10.27
N ASN A 464 -9.38 -15.31 9.26
CA ASN A 464 -9.53 -14.94 7.83
C ASN A 464 -8.76 -13.66 7.40
N LEU A 465 -7.53 -13.50 7.91
CA LEU A 465 -6.69 -12.34 7.56
C LEU A 465 -6.33 -12.34 6.09
N LYS A 466 -6.69 -11.28 5.39
CA LYS A 466 -6.24 -10.98 4.02
C LYS A 466 -4.94 -10.17 4.04
N SER A 467 -4.28 -10.00 2.89
CA SER A 467 -3.02 -9.24 2.78
C SER A 467 -3.17 -7.79 3.28
N HIS A 468 -4.27 -7.11 2.92
CA HIS A 468 -4.52 -5.74 3.39
C HIS A 468 -4.82 -5.66 4.90
N ASP A 469 -5.45 -6.66 5.51
CA ASP A 469 -5.66 -6.70 6.96
C ASP A 469 -4.33 -6.80 7.70
N CYS A 470 -3.42 -7.65 7.21
CA CYS A 470 -2.05 -7.76 7.72
C CYS A 470 -1.28 -6.43 7.57
N HIS A 471 -1.45 -5.74 6.44
CA HIS A 471 -0.86 -4.43 6.23
C HIS A 471 -1.35 -3.40 7.27
N VAL A 472 -2.66 -3.30 7.49
CA VAL A 472 -3.23 -2.38 8.50
C VAL A 472 -2.80 -2.75 9.92
N LEU A 473 -2.79 -4.04 10.25
CA LEU A 473 -2.29 -4.49 11.55
C LEU A 473 -0.83 -4.10 11.77
N MET A 474 0.05 -4.36 10.81
CA MET A 474 1.49 -4.09 10.92
C MET A 474 1.83 -2.59 10.87
N THR A 475 1.05 -1.79 10.16
CA THR A 475 1.40 -0.36 9.97
C THR A 475 0.68 0.58 10.93
N GLN A 476 -0.43 0.16 11.57
CA GLN A 476 -1.25 1.06 12.40
C GLN A 476 -1.71 0.43 13.72
N LEU A 477 -2.35 -0.73 13.69
CA LEU A 477 -3.13 -1.20 14.83
C LEU A 477 -2.32 -1.96 15.87
N LEU A 478 -1.40 -2.85 15.45
CA LEU A 478 -0.68 -3.73 16.36
C LEU A 478 0.07 -2.97 17.46
N PRO A 479 0.86 -1.91 17.17
CA PRO A 479 1.53 -1.14 18.21
C PRO A 479 0.58 -0.49 19.22
N VAL A 480 -0.62 -0.10 18.77
CA VAL A 480 -1.63 0.53 19.63
C VAL A 480 -2.26 -0.48 20.59
N VAL A 481 -2.66 -1.65 20.08
CA VAL A 481 -3.41 -2.64 20.87
C VAL A 481 -2.53 -3.46 21.80
N ILE A 482 -1.21 -3.49 21.61
CA ILE A 482 -0.26 -4.13 22.54
C ILE A 482 0.28 -3.16 23.62
N ARG A 483 -0.13 -1.89 23.62
CA ARG A 483 0.30 -0.91 24.64
C ARG A 483 -0.06 -1.38 26.04
N GLY A 484 0.93 -1.31 26.96
CA GLY A 484 0.77 -1.76 28.34
C GLY A 484 0.59 -3.28 28.52
N ILE A 485 0.70 -4.03 27.44
CA ILE A 485 0.67 -5.49 27.37
C ILE A 485 2.06 -5.95 26.94
N LEU A 486 2.50 -7.11 27.33
CA LEU A 486 3.84 -7.66 27.09
C LEU A 486 4.98 -6.87 27.78
N PRO A 487 6.13 -7.50 28.02
CA PRO A 487 7.34 -6.83 28.49
C PRO A 487 7.82 -5.72 27.53
N ASP A 488 8.44 -4.69 28.09
CA ASP A 488 8.81 -3.47 27.36
C ASP A 488 9.72 -3.74 26.16
N ASN A 489 10.71 -4.63 26.31
CA ASN A 489 11.63 -5.02 25.25
C ASN A 489 10.90 -5.72 24.08
N VAL A 490 9.96 -6.62 24.37
CA VAL A 490 9.14 -7.32 23.35
C VAL A 490 8.26 -6.34 22.61
N ARG A 491 7.56 -5.48 23.36
CA ARG A 491 6.69 -4.44 22.81
C ARG A 491 7.45 -3.44 21.95
N ALA A 492 8.61 -2.96 22.44
CA ALA A 492 9.48 -2.06 21.71
C ALA A 492 9.95 -2.67 20.39
N THR A 493 10.38 -3.94 20.41
CA THR A 493 10.84 -4.64 19.20
C THR A 493 9.74 -4.80 18.16
N ILE A 494 8.52 -5.21 18.57
CA ILE A 494 7.37 -5.31 17.67
C ILE A 494 6.99 -3.94 17.11
N THR A 495 6.98 -2.90 17.96
CA THR A 495 6.65 -1.53 17.51
C THR A 495 7.70 -1.00 16.53
N LYS A 496 8.99 -1.29 16.74
CA LYS A 496 10.07 -0.92 15.80
C LYS A 496 9.88 -1.57 14.43
N LEU A 497 9.54 -2.85 14.40
CA LEU A 497 9.21 -3.53 13.13
C LEU A 497 8.03 -2.85 12.42
N CYS A 498 6.97 -2.53 13.15
CA CYS A 498 5.80 -1.85 12.60
C CYS A 498 6.12 -0.45 12.10
N ALA A 499 6.97 0.31 12.81
CA ALA A 499 7.46 1.62 12.37
C ALA A 499 8.28 1.51 11.08
N PHE A 500 9.18 0.53 11.01
CA PHE A 500 9.93 0.24 9.78
C PHE A 500 8.99 -0.05 8.60
N MET A 501 8.03 -0.96 8.77
CA MET A 501 7.04 -1.29 7.73
C MET A 501 6.23 -0.05 7.29
N ASN A 502 5.95 0.85 8.22
CA ASN A 502 5.25 2.09 7.94
C ASN A 502 6.07 3.04 7.05
N VAL A 503 7.36 3.19 7.34
CA VAL A 503 8.26 4.09 6.58
C VAL A 503 8.50 3.58 5.16
N ILE A 504 8.79 2.28 4.98
CA ILE A 504 9.08 1.72 3.64
C ILE A 504 7.87 1.73 2.70
N LEU A 505 6.66 1.78 3.26
CA LEU A 505 5.40 1.79 2.49
C LEU A 505 4.91 3.21 2.16
N GLN A 506 5.72 4.24 2.42
CA GLN A 506 5.42 5.61 2.01
C GLN A 506 5.62 5.81 0.51
N LYS A 507 4.88 6.77 -0.06
CA LYS A 507 5.00 7.14 -1.48
C LYS A 507 6.26 7.93 -1.77
N VAL A 508 6.68 8.75 -0.82
CA VAL A 508 7.88 9.59 -0.90
C VAL A 508 8.86 9.15 0.17
N ILE A 509 10.08 8.82 -0.23
CA ILE A 509 11.12 8.33 0.67
C ILE A 509 12.33 9.24 0.54
N ASP A 510 12.81 9.72 1.69
CA ASP A 510 14.04 10.50 1.78
C ASP A 510 15.26 9.55 1.70
N PRO A 511 16.11 9.66 0.66
CA PRO A 511 17.27 8.79 0.51
C PRO A 511 18.30 8.97 1.61
N ASP A 512 18.41 10.14 2.23
CA ASP A 512 19.35 10.40 3.33
C ASP A 512 19.01 9.61 4.59
N ARG A 513 17.76 9.15 4.70
CA ARG A 513 17.30 8.29 5.81
C ARG A 513 17.52 6.79 5.58
N LEU A 514 17.89 6.35 4.37
CA LEU A 514 17.99 4.92 4.05
C LEU A 514 19.04 4.21 4.88
N GLU A 515 20.19 4.82 5.16
CA GLU A 515 21.23 4.20 5.98
C GLU A 515 20.76 3.98 7.43
N ALA A 516 20.13 4.99 8.02
CA ALA A 516 19.54 4.88 9.35
C ALA A 516 18.44 3.80 9.38
N LEU A 517 17.57 3.76 8.36
CA LEU A 517 16.51 2.77 8.23
C LEU A 517 17.07 1.34 8.07
N GLN A 518 18.16 1.16 7.33
CA GLN A 518 18.88 -0.12 7.22
C GLN A 518 19.43 -0.59 8.56
N ASN A 519 20.04 0.30 9.32
CA ASN A 519 20.54 -0.01 10.66
C ASN A 519 19.38 -0.37 11.60
N ASP A 520 18.29 0.35 11.54
CA ASP A 520 17.08 0.12 12.35
C ASP A 520 16.47 -1.25 12.12
N VAL A 521 16.29 -1.68 10.86
CA VAL A 521 15.71 -3.00 10.58
C VAL A 521 16.64 -4.14 11.00
N VAL A 522 17.94 -3.97 10.82
CA VAL A 522 18.92 -5.00 11.24
C VAL A 522 18.97 -5.12 12.76
N GLN A 523 18.98 -3.99 13.49
CA GLN A 523 18.88 -4.00 14.96
C GLN A 523 17.58 -4.65 15.44
N CYS A 524 16.47 -4.35 14.76
CA CYS A 524 15.19 -4.97 15.05
C CYS A 524 15.24 -6.49 14.88
N LEU A 525 15.82 -7.00 13.80
CA LEU A 525 15.97 -8.45 13.56
C LEU A 525 16.84 -9.13 14.59
N VAL A 526 17.97 -8.49 14.97
CA VAL A 526 18.82 -8.99 16.06
C VAL A 526 18.04 -9.02 17.39
N SER A 527 17.20 -8.04 17.66
CA SER A 527 16.34 -8.05 18.86
C SER A 527 15.31 -9.17 18.82
N PHE A 528 14.79 -9.50 17.64
CA PHE A 528 13.93 -10.68 17.47
C PHE A 528 14.68 -11.99 17.76
N GLU A 529 15.98 -12.10 17.42
CA GLU A 529 16.82 -13.27 17.77
C GLU A 529 16.99 -13.43 19.28
N LEU A 530 16.94 -12.32 20.04
CA LEU A 530 17.00 -12.35 21.50
C LEU A 530 15.68 -12.75 22.16
N ILE A 531 14.56 -12.64 21.46
CA ILE A 531 13.21 -12.80 22.01
C ILE A 531 12.55 -14.10 21.54
N PHE A 532 12.60 -14.38 20.24
CA PHE A 532 11.88 -15.47 19.61
C PHE A 532 12.77 -16.68 19.32
N PRO A 533 12.20 -17.90 19.30
CA PRO A 533 12.95 -19.10 18.96
C PRO A 533 13.38 -19.07 17.48
N HIS A 534 14.43 -19.83 17.15
CA HIS A 534 14.99 -19.91 15.81
C HIS A 534 13.94 -20.26 14.74
N SER A 535 12.90 -21.00 15.13
CA SER A 535 11.77 -21.34 14.25
C SER A 535 10.96 -20.14 13.75
N PHE A 536 11.17 -18.91 14.30
CA PHE A 536 10.59 -17.67 13.80
C PHE A 536 11.20 -17.22 12.46
N PHE A 537 12.49 -17.50 12.24
CA PHE A 537 13.31 -16.88 11.18
C PHE A 537 13.20 -17.63 9.86
N ASN A 538 12.11 -17.39 9.12
CA ASN A 538 11.96 -17.88 7.75
C ASN A 538 12.58 -16.93 6.73
N ILE A 539 12.53 -17.28 5.43
CA ILE A 539 13.11 -16.48 4.36
C ILE A 539 12.51 -15.05 4.29
N MET A 540 11.22 -14.87 4.59
CA MET A 540 10.58 -13.55 4.57
C MET A 540 11.15 -12.62 5.65
N THR A 541 11.46 -13.16 6.82
CA THR A 541 12.14 -12.40 7.88
C THR A 541 13.55 -11.97 7.44
N HIS A 542 14.29 -12.86 6.77
CA HIS A 542 15.61 -12.56 6.25
C HIS A 542 15.59 -11.48 5.15
N LEU A 543 14.61 -11.48 4.26
CA LEU A 543 14.52 -10.53 3.15
C LEU A 543 14.41 -9.07 3.61
N LEU A 544 13.98 -8.79 4.84
CA LEU A 544 13.99 -7.45 5.43
C LEU A 544 15.39 -6.80 5.42
N CYS A 545 16.46 -7.57 5.53
CA CYS A 545 17.84 -7.08 5.46
C CYS A 545 18.20 -6.43 4.11
N HIS A 546 17.47 -6.76 3.04
CA HIS A 546 17.80 -6.37 1.68
C HIS A 546 16.88 -5.28 1.13
N LEU A 547 15.70 -5.10 1.74
CA LEU A 547 14.63 -4.28 1.22
C LEU A 547 14.99 -2.80 1.12
N VAL A 548 15.73 -2.27 2.11
CA VAL A 548 16.13 -0.85 2.09
C VAL A 548 17.10 -0.56 0.94
N ASN A 549 18.04 -1.48 0.68
CA ASN A 549 18.94 -1.35 -0.45
C ASN A 549 18.18 -1.39 -1.80
N GLU A 550 17.17 -2.24 -1.89
CA GLU A 550 16.33 -2.34 -3.08
C GLU A 550 15.52 -1.06 -3.34
N ILE A 551 15.04 -0.40 -2.28
CA ILE A 551 14.39 0.92 -2.38
C ILE A 551 15.33 1.97 -3.00
N GLY A 552 16.59 2.01 -2.61
CA GLY A 552 17.59 2.90 -3.21
C GLY A 552 17.86 2.61 -4.69
N ILE A 553 17.63 1.38 -5.13
CA ILE A 553 17.87 0.92 -6.50
C ILE A 553 16.63 1.12 -7.39
N LEU A 554 15.45 0.73 -6.93
CA LEU A 554 14.21 0.71 -7.71
C LEU A 554 13.24 1.86 -7.40
N GLY A 555 13.49 2.65 -6.35
CA GLY A 555 12.55 3.64 -5.85
C GLY A 555 11.51 3.08 -4.87
N PRO A 556 10.40 3.79 -4.63
CA PRO A 556 9.41 3.42 -3.61
C PRO A 556 8.73 2.08 -3.86
N VAL A 557 8.59 1.28 -2.80
CA VAL A 557 8.04 -0.09 -2.83
C VAL A 557 6.65 -0.18 -3.45
N TYR A 558 5.81 0.84 -3.32
CA TYR A 558 4.44 0.78 -3.83
C TYR A 558 4.36 0.65 -5.37
N LEU A 559 5.43 1.00 -6.09
CA LEU A 559 5.52 0.85 -7.55
C LEU A 559 6.11 -0.51 -7.98
N HIS A 560 6.54 -1.35 -7.06
CA HIS A 560 7.06 -2.69 -7.36
C HIS A 560 6.60 -3.75 -6.36
N ASN A 561 5.28 -3.78 -6.06
CA ASN A 561 4.63 -4.80 -5.23
C ASN A 561 3.43 -5.43 -5.95
N MET A 562 2.91 -6.54 -5.41
CA MET A 562 1.84 -7.32 -6.03
C MET A 562 0.42 -6.77 -5.83
N PHE A 563 0.18 -5.77 -4.97
CA PHE A 563 -1.18 -5.27 -4.71
C PHE A 563 -1.95 -4.84 -5.95
N PRO A 564 -1.38 -4.02 -6.88
CA PRO A 564 -2.08 -3.62 -8.10
C PRO A 564 -2.43 -4.81 -8.99
N PHE A 565 -1.48 -5.73 -9.15
CA PHE A 565 -1.62 -6.89 -10.03
C PHE A 565 -2.62 -7.92 -9.46
N GLU A 566 -2.60 -8.21 -8.15
CA GLU A 566 -3.62 -9.08 -7.53
C GLU A 566 -5.03 -8.50 -7.65
N ARG A 567 -5.17 -7.17 -7.49
CA ARG A 567 -6.44 -6.51 -7.73
C ARG A 567 -6.89 -6.66 -9.16
N TYR A 568 -5.99 -6.44 -10.12
CA TYR A 568 -6.27 -6.61 -11.55
C TYR A 568 -6.69 -8.05 -11.87
N MET A 569 -6.02 -9.05 -11.31
CA MET A 569 -6.46 -10.45 -11.40
C MET A 569 -7.87 -10.66 -10.84
N GLY A 570 -8.25 -9.96 -9.78
CA GLY A 570 -9.61 -9.95 -9.25
C GLY A 570 -10.65 -9.43 -10.25
N ILE A 571 -10.28 -8.46 -11.09
CA ILE A 571 -11.12 -7.95 -12.18
C ILE A 571 -11.19 -8.98 -13.31
N LEU A 572 -10.05 -9.54 -13.75
CA LEU A 572 -10.01 -10.57 -14.78
C LEU A 572 -10.91 -11.77 -14.47
N LYS A 573 -11.03 -12.16 -13.19
CA LYS A 573 -11.96 -13.21 -12.76
C LYS A 573 -13.42 -12.86 -13.06
N LYS A 574 -13.82 -11.60 -13.04
CA LYS A 574 -15.19 -11.17 -13.34
C LYS A 574 -15.56 -11.34 -14.82
N TYR A 575 -14.57 -11.44 -15.71
CA TYR A 575 -14.83 -11.71 -17.15
C TYR A 575 -15.16 -13.15 -17.46
N VAL A 576 -14.98 -14.09 -16.51
CA VAL A 576 -15.25 -15.52 -16.72
C VAL A 576 -16.76 -15.77 -16.78
N ARG A 577 -17.32 -15.77 -17.97
CA ARG A 577 -18.72 -16.13 -18.25
C ARG A 577 -18.86 -17.60 -18.63
N ASN A 578 -17.96 -18.12 -19.45
CA ASN A 578 -17.92 -19.55 -19.82
C ASN A 578 -16.93 -20.30 -18.94
N ARG A 579 -17.41 -21.10 -18.02
CA ARG A 579 -16.59 -21.89 -17.10
C ARG A 579 -15.82 -23.05 -17.81
N ALA A 580 -16.25 -23.47 -18.98
CA ALA A 580 -15.53 -24.48 -19.74
C ALA A 580 -14.27 -23.91 -20.44
N ARG A 581 -14.28 -22.59 -20.76
CA ARG A 581 -13.18 -21.87 -21.41
C ARG A 581 -12.89 -20.56 -20.68
N PRO A 582 -12.37 -20.61 -19.42
CA PRO A 582 -12.24 -19.41 -18.59
C PRO A 582 -11.21 -18.41 -19.16
N GLU A 583 -10.09 -18.89 -19.71
CA GLU A 583 -9.05 -18.06 -20.29
C GLU A 583 -9.52 -17.31 -21.54
N ALA A 584 -10.29 -17.98 -22.40
CA ALA A 584 -10.89 -17.34 -23.58
C ALA A 584 -11.91 -16.24 -23.16
N SER A 585 -12.69 -16.49 -22.09
CA SER A 585 -13.60 -15.46 -21.55
C SER A 585 -12.84 -14.25 -21.00
N ILE A 586 -11.70 -14.49 -20.32
CA ILE A 586 -10.84 -13.42 -19.79
C ILE A 586 -10.24 -12.61 -20.95
N ALA A 587 -9.68 -13.28 -21.96
CA ALA A 587 -9.06 -12.61 -23.12
C ALA A 587 -10.09 -11.77 -23.89
N LYS A 588 -11.31 -12.30 -24.12
CA LYS A 588 -12.40 -11.54 -24.75
C LYS A 588 -12.82 -10.32 -23.91
N GLY A 589 -13.00 -10.49 -22.61
CA GLY A 589 -13.38 -9.40 -21.70
C GLY A 589 -12.33 -8.30 -21.66
N TYR A 590 -11.05 -8.68 -21.57
CA TYR A 590 -9.92 -7.76 -21.60
C TYR A 590 -9.86 -6.95 -22.90
N GLY A 591 -9.87 -7.61 -24.07
CA GLY A 591 -9.81 -6.92 -25.35
C GLY A 591 -11.01 -6.00 -25.60
N THR A 592 -12.22 -6.41 -25.20
CA THR A 592 -13.42 -5.55 -25.31
C THR A 592 -13.27 -4.28 -24.46
N GLU A 593 -12.77 -4.41 -23.24
CA GLU A 593 -12.57 -3.26 -22.35
C GLU A 593 -11.52 -2.28 -22.87
N GLU A 594 -10.39 -2.80 -23.37
CA GLU A 594 -9.31 -2.00 -23.96
C GLU A 594 -9.83 -1.17 -25.14
N VAL A 595 -10.64 -1.76 -26.02
CA VAL A 595 -11.28 -1.04 -27.14
C VAL A 595 -12.22 0.05 -26.65
N ILE A 596 -13.07 -0.25 -25.67
CA ILE A 596 -14.02 0.73 -25.13
C ILE A 596 -13.26 1.90 -24.49
N GLU A 597 -12.25 1.63 -23.68
CA GLU A 597 -11.42 2.66 -23.04
C GLU A 597 -10.75 3.54 -24.08
N PHE A 598 -10.20 2.95 -25.13
CA PHE A 598 -9.62 3.70 -26.23
C PHE A 598 -10.64 4.58 -26.96
N CYS A 599 -11.80 4.03 -27.37
CA CYS A 599 -12.83 4.81 -28.05
C CYS A 599 -13.34 5.98 -27.20
N VAL A 600 -13.51 5.77 -25.89
CA VAL A 600 -13.92 6.84 -24.95
C VAL A 600 -12.89 7.98 -24.89
N GLU A 601 -11.60 7.69 -24.97
CA GLU A 601 -10.55 8.70 -24.96
C GLU A 601 -10.34 9.39 -26.30
N PHE A 602 -10.57 8.66 -27.37
CA PHE A 602 -10.40 9.20 -28.73
C PHE A 602 -11.51 10.18 -29.11
N ILE A 603 -12.74 9.96 -28.62
CA ILE A 603 -13.88 10.80 -28.93
C ILE A 603 -13.98 11.95 -27.91
N GLU A 604 -13.42 13.10 -28.20
CA GLU A 604 -13.37 14.27 -27.31
C GLU A 604 -14.75 14.81 -26.87
N ALA A 605 -15.81 14.55 -27.63
CA ALA A 605 -17.16 15.07 -27.37
C ALA A 605 -18.05 14.15 -26.52
N LEU A 606 -17.56 13.01 -26.04
CA LEU A 606 -18.36 12.10 -25.22
C LEU A 606 -18.76 12.73 -23.89
N ARG A 607 -20.07 12.90 -23.69
CA ARG A 607 -20.62 13.33 -22.40
C ARG A 607 -21.17 12.12 -21.65
N PRO A 608 -20.99 12.03 -20.31
CA PRO A 608 -21.59 10.96 -19.52
C PRO A 608 -23.12 10.98 -19.66
N ILE A 609 -23.71 9.89 -20.13
CA ILE A 609 -25.17 9.75 -20.20
C ILE A 609 -25.65 9.19 -18.86
N GLY A 610 -26.67 9.84 -18.27
CA GLY A 610 -27.30 9.36 -17.04
C GLY A 610 -26.54 9.69 -15.74
N VAL A 611 -25.41 10.36 -15.81
CA VAL A 611 -24.76 10.95 -14.62
C VAL A 611 -25.37 12.34 -14.39
N PRO A 612 -26.05 12.58 -13.25
CA PRO A 612 -26.56 13.92 -12.95
C PRO A 612 -25.41 14.92 -12.90
N GLU A 613 -25.62 16.11 -13.47
CA GLU A 613 -24.67 17.22 -13.28
C GLU A 613 -24.42 17.43 -11.78
N SER A 614 -23.17 17.66 -11.42
CA SER A 614 -22.78 17.83 -10.03
C SER A 614 -23.62 18.94 -9.39
N ARG A 615 -24.39 18.61 -8.36
CA ARG A 615 -25.12 19.59 -7.53
C ARG A 615 -24.20 20.60 -6.83
N HIS A 616 -22.90 20.51 -7.08
CA HIS A 616 -21.84 21.20 -6.36
C HIS A 616 -21.02 22.13 -7.28
N GLU A 617 -21.55 22.43 -8.46
CA GLU A 617 -20.94 23.42 -9.35
C GLU A 617 -20.83 24.76 -8.61
N GLY A 618 -19.61 25.32 -8.55
CA GLY A 618 -19.30 26.55 -7.77
C GLY A 618 -18.93 26.31 -6.29
N ARG A 619 -18.90 25.08 -5.80
CA ARG A 619 -18.40 24.72 -4.46
C ARG A 619 -16.93 24.32 -4.48
N LEU A 620 -16.24 24.56 -3.36
CA LEU A 620 -14.86 24.08 -3.15
C LEU A 620 -14.79 22.54 -3.34
N ARG A 621 -13.70 22.03 -3.93
CA ARG A 621 -13.43 20.66 -4.38
C ARG A 621 -14.00 19.55 -3.49
N GLY A 622 -14.85 18.66 -4.04
CA GLY A 622 -15.38 17.46 -3.37
C GLY A 622 -16.80 17.12 -3.80
N LYS A 623 -17.33 15.93 -3.40
CA LYS A 623 -18.73 15.57 -3.62
C LYS A 623 -19.70 16.45 -2.80
N GLY A 624 -19.19 17.17 -1.81
CA GLY A 624 -19.89 18.23 -1.06
C GLY A 624 -20.77 17.68 0.05
N THR A 625 -21.90 18.33 0.25
CA THR A 625 -22.80 18.13 1.40
C THR A 625 -23.56 16.82 1.34
N LEU A 626 -23.66 16.13 2.48
CA LEU A 626 -24.37 14.87 2.67
C LEU A 626 -25.56 15.04 3.62
N GLY A 627 -26.64 14.34 3.34
CA GLY A 627 -27.85 14.33 4.16
C GLY A 627 -28.80 15.50 3.88
N ARG A 628 -29.77 15.73 4.78
CA ARG A 628 -30.76 16.79 4.64
C ARG A 628 -30.16 18.14 4.98
N LYS A 629 -30.45 19.13 4.15
CA LYS A 629 -30.19 20.54 4.44
C LYS A 629 -31.20 21.01 5.47
N ALA A 630 -30.72 21.57 6.57
CA ALA A 630 -31.51 22.33 7.54
C ALA A 630 -31.10 23.79 7.48
N ILE A 631 -32.05 24.71 7.63
CA ILE A 631 -31.77 26.15 7.73
C ILE A 631 -32.06 26.54 9.14
N MET A 632 -31.07 27.20 9.77
CA MET A 632 -31.22 27.63 11.14
C MET A 632 -30.76 29.09 11.31
N THR A 633 -31.33 29.74 12.31
CA THR A 633 -30.83 31.02 12.85
C THR A 633 -29.91 30.71 14.03
N VAL A 634 -28.72 31.26 14.01
CA VAL A 634 -27.71 31.00 15.05
C VAL A 634 -27.44 32.24 15.88
N ASP A 635 -26.80 32.05 17.05
CA ASP A 635 -26.30 33.12 17.88
C ASP A 635 -25.38 34.05 17.09
N ASN A 636 -25.58 35.33 17.21
CA ASN A 636 -24.85 36.37 16.49
C ASN A 636 -23.32 36.30 16.74
N ASN A 637 -22.92 35.92 17.98
CA ASN A 637 -21.52 35.79 18.30
C ASN A 637 -20.87 34.63 17.56
N LEU A 638 -21.55 33.49 17.50
CA LEU A 638 -21.09 32.32 16.77
C LEU A 638 -21.05 32.58 15.25
N PHE A 639 -22.04 33.29 14.74
CA PHE A 639 -22.07 33.72 13.33
C PHE A 639 -20.88 34.62 12.96
N ARG A 640 -20.52 35.59 13.83
CA ARG A 640 -19.34 36.46 13.62
C ARG A 640 -18.06 35.68 13.60
N LYS A 641 -17.90 34.70 14.48
CA LYS A 641 -16.71 33.82 14.50
C LYS A 641 -16.60 33.03 13.20
N ALA A 642 -17.69 32.45 12.71
CA ALA A 642 -17.71 31.74 11.44
C ALA A 642 -17.34 32.65 10.26
N HIS A 643 -17.92 33.84 10.20
CA HIS A 643 -17.58 34.81 9.17
C HIS A 643 -16.13 35.28 9.24
N PHE A 644 -15.61 35.54 10.45
CA PHE A 644 -14.21 35.91 10.67
C PHE A 644 -13.25 34.82 10.18
N THR A 645 -13.53 33.55 10.44
CA THR A 645 -12.73 32.44 9.94
C THR A 645 -12.61 32.46 8.41
N VAL A 646 -13.71 32.72 7.68
CA VAL A 646 -13.68 32.86 6.22
C VAL A 646 -12.83 34.05 5.77
N LEU A 647 -12.94 35.19 6.46
CA LEU A 647 -12.15 36.39 6.14
C LEU A 647 -10.66 36.15 6.38
N GLN A 648 -10.30 35.50 7.48
CA GLN A 648 -8.91 35.22 7.88
C GLN A 648 -8.17 34.33 6.86
N GLN A 649 -8.90 33.41 6.23
CA GLN A 649 -8.33 32.47 5.24
C GLN A 649 -8.28 33.05 3.82
N SER A 650 -8.77 34.28 3.61
CA SER A 650 -8.75 34.91 2.28
C SER A 650 -7.53 35.80 2.10
N SER A 651 -6.69 35.47 1.09
CA SER A 651 -5.55 36.31 0.70
C SER A 651 -5.93 37.75 0.33
N LEU A 652 -7.17 37.96 -0.12
CA LEU A 652 -7.71 39.30 -0.46
C LEU A 652 -7.90 40.17 0.77
N VAL A 653 -7.96 39.60 1.96
CA VAL A 653 -8.25 40.27 3.22
C VAL A 653 -7.02 40.40 4.12
N ALA A 654 -5.94 39.69 3.83
CA ALA A 654 -4.75 39.59 4.69
C ALA A 654 -4.18 40.96 5.11
N SER A 655 -3.98 41.90 4.18
CA SER A 655 -3.48 43.24 4.49
C SER A 655 -4.41 44.06 5.42
N TYR A 656 -5.71 43.91 5.28
CA TYR A 656 -6.70 44.57 6.12
C TYR A 656 -6.74 43.99 7.54
N ILE A 657 -6.45 42.68 7.70
CA ILE A 657 -6.33 42.05 9.01
C ILE A 657 -5.18 42.67 9.80
N GLU A 658 -4.00 42.82 9.15
CA GLU A 658 -2.83 43.43 9.77
C GLU A 658 -3.09 44.89 10.14
N GLU A 659 -3.69 45.69 9.25
CA GLU A 659 -4.03 47.06 9.45
C GLU A 659 -4.99 47.25 10.67
N HIS A 660 -6.09 46.50 10.71
CA HIS A 660 -7.04 46.57 11.80
C HIS A 660 -6.40 46.12 13.15
N LEU A 661 -5.58 45.09 13.13
CA LEU A 661 -4.90 44.60 14.32
C LEU A 661 -3.94 45.68 14.89
N ALA A 662 -3.21 46.40 13.99
CA ALA A 662 -2.36 47.52 14.36
C ALA A 662 -3.17 48.68 14.97
N LEU A 663 -4.35 48.98 14.37
CA LEU A 663 -5.25 50.01 14.88
C LEU A 663 -5.82 49.66 16.28
N VAL A 664 -6.20 48.39 16.48
CA VAL A 664 -6.70 47.92 17.77
C VAL A 664 -5.61 48.01 18.85
N ARG A 665 -4.37 47.60 18.51
CA ARG A 665 -3.22 47.74 19.42
C ARG A 665 -2.93 49.20 19.80
N ALA A 666 -2.90 50.08 18.81
CA ALA A 666 -2.64 51.49 19.03
C ALA A 666 -3.70 52.17 19.91
N ARG A 667 -4.99 51.76 19.75
CA ARG A 667 -6.10 52.37 20.52
C ARG A 667 -6.25 51.80 21.94
N ASN A 668 -5.66 50.66 22.26
CA ASN A 668 -5.86 49.90 23.49
C ASN A 668 -4.52 49.59 24.17
N ILE A 669 -3.69 50.60 24.38
CA ILE A 669 -2.38 50.47 25.05
C ILE A 669 -2.58 49.92 26.46
N GLY A 670 -1.86 48.84 26.83
CA GLY A 670 -1.91 48.21 28.15
C GLY A 670 -2.94 47.08 28.30
N LYS A 671 -3.70 46.73 27.27
CA LYS A 671 -4.50 45.51 27.27
C LYS A 671 -3.65 44.30 26.91
N SER A 672 -4.03 43.10 27.41
CA SER A 672 -3.34 41.87 27.10
C SER A 672 -3.54 41.48 25.62
N ASP A 673 -2.56 40.76 25.03
CA ASP A 673 -2.66 40.25 23.65
C ASP A 673 -3.92 39.41 23.45
N ALA A 674 -4.30 38.58 24.41
CA ALA A 674 -5.54 37.79 24.35
C ALA A 674 -6.80 38.69 24.27
N TRP A 675 -6.83 39.84 24.99
CA TRP A 675 -7.92 40.79 24.89
C TRP A 675 -7.95 41.48 23.52
N ILE A 676 -6.75 41.86 22.99
CA ILE A 676 -6.60 42.55 21.71
C ILE A 676 -7.08 41.61 20.58
N THR A 677 -6.66 40.35 20.62
CA THR A 677 -7.09 39.35 19.63
C THR A 677 -8.59 39.12 19.66
N ARG A 678 -9.18 38.96 20.83
CA ARG A 678 -10.64 38.78 20.95
C ARG A 678 -11.40 40.02 20.44
N HIS A 679 -10.95 41.21 20.78
CA HIS A 679 -11.56 42.47 20.35
C HIS A 679 -11.42 42.66 18.82
N HIS A 680 -10.27 42.26 18.26
CA HIS A 680 -10.06 42.22 16.81
C HIS A 680 -11.07 41.30 16.10
N ILE A 681 -11.18 40.03 16.56
CA ILE A 681 -12.15 39.05 16.03
C ILE A 681 -13.59 39.61 16.06
N ASP A 682 -13.97 40.22 17.18
CA ASP A 682 -15.33 40.74 17.38
C ASP A 682 -15.65 41.95 16.52
N THR A 683 -14.67 42.79 16.17
CA THR A 683 -14.91 44.09 15.51
C THR A 683 -14.49 44.14 14.04
N PHE A 684 -13.61 43.24 13.60
CA PHE A 684 -12.98 43.28 12.29
C PHE A 684 -13.98 43.28 11.11
N SER A 685 -14.95 42.37 11.09
CA SER A 685 -15.93 42.26 10.02
C SER A 685 -16.76 43.54 9.81
N THR A 686 -17.10 44.20 10.94
CA THR A 686 -17.84 45.45 10.91
C THR A 686 -16.96 46.61 10.41
N TRP A 687 -15.70 46.64 10.89
CA TRP A 687 -14.71 47.62 10.43
C TRP A 687 -14.42 47.48 8.97
N LEU A 688 -14.15 46.25 8.44
CA LEU A 688 -13.86 45.99 7.06
C LEU A 688 -15.00 46.44 6.13
N ARG A 689 -16.23 46.14 6.52
CA ARG A 689 -17.42 46.61 5.78
C ARG A 689 -17.47 48.12 5.68
N GLN A 690 -17.26 48.88 6.81
CA GLN A 690 -17.27 50.34 6.85
C GLN A 690 -16.08 50.93 6.08
N TYR A 691 -14.89 50.33 6.19
CA TYR A 691 -13.66 50.78 5.54
C TYR A 691 -13.76 50.72 4.01
N LEU A 692 -14.44 49.71 3.50
CA LEU A 692 -14.60 49.49 2.06
C LEU A 692 -15.87 50.15 1.49
N MET A 693 -16.77 50.70 2.32
CA MET A 693 -17.96 51.43 1.85
C MET A 693 -17.56 52.70 1.09
N GLY A 694 -18.04 52.81 -0.17
CA GLY A 694 -17.80 53.98 -1.01
C GLY A 694 -16.58 53.90 -1.96
N ASN A 695 -15.87 52.79 -1.99
CA ASN A 695 -14.75 52.61 -2.90
C ASN A 695 -15.20 51.82 -4.14
N GLU A 696 -15.37 52.52 -5.29
CA GLU A 696 -15.87 51.92 -6.53
C GLU A 696 -14.85 51.03 -7.26
N THR A 697 -13.61 51.01 -6.82
CA THR A 697 -12.50 50.26 -7.49
C THR A 697 -12.17 48.91 -6.87
N ILE A 698 -13.04 48.38 -5.98
CA ILE A 698 -12.76 47.16 -5.23
C ILE A 698 -13.02 45.88 -6.07
N ASN A 699 -12.16 44.91 -5.90
CA ASN A 699 -12.38 43.55 -6.43
C ASN A 699 -13.76 43.01 -6.01
N GLN A 700 -14.55 42.53 -6.95
CA GLN A 700 -15.91 42.06 -6.73
C GLN A 700 -16.00 40.96 -5.64
N GLN A 701 -15.02 40.04 -5.56
CA GLN A 701 -14.96 39.02 -4.54
C GLN A 701 -14.73 39.60 -3.13
N LEU A 702 -13.85 40.60 -3.00
CA LEU A 702 -13.61 41.32 -1.75
C LEU A 702 -14.88 42.05 -1.29
N ALA A 703 -15.63 42.63 -2.22
CA ALA A 703 -16.91 43.30 -1.90
C ALA A 703 -17.95 42.30 -1.34
N PHE A 704 -18.06 41.08 -1.89
CA PHE A 704 -18.94 40.04 -1.33
C PHE A 704 -18.50 39.59 0.06
N LEU A 705 -17.19 39.39 0.26
CA LEU A 705 -16.65 39.02 1.56
C LEU A 705 -16.90 40.11 2.62
N ALA A 706 -16.67 41.38 2.28
CA ALA A 706 -16.90 42.50 3.19
C ALA A 706 -18.40 42.72 3.51
N ARG A 707 -19.29 42.47 2.55
CA ARG A 707 -20.77 42.54 2.77
C ARG A 707 -21.20 41.51 3.81
N GLY A 708 -20.54 40.39 3.89
CA GLY A 708 -20.84 39.25 4.76
C GLY A 708 -21.86 38.27 4.18
N PRO A 709 -21.98 37.11 4.80
CA PRO A 709 -22.91 36.06 4.34
C PRO A 709 -24.34 36.36 4.72
N SER A 710 -25.29 35.64 4.10
CA SER A 710 -26.71 35.63 4.46
C SER A 710 -26.91 35.33 5.94
N GLY A 711 -27.89 35.98 6.59
CA GLY A 711 -28.20 35.77 8.01
C GLY A 711 -28.76 34.38 8.35
N SER A 712 -29.11 33.57 7.36
CA SER A 712 -29.57 32.19 7.52
C SER A 712 -28.47 31.23 7.11
N ILE A 713 -28.14 30.25 7.99
CA ILE A 713 -27.11 29.27 7.77
C ILE A 713 -27.72 27.93 7.36
N ALA A 714 -27.13 27.32 6.34
CA ALA A 714 -27.42 25.94 5.99
C ALA A 714 -26.54 24.98 6.78
N THR A 715 -27.15 23.99 7.44
CA THR A 715 -26.44 22.93 8.16
C THR A 715 -26.69 21.57 7.51
N PHE A 716 -25.70 20.67 7.65
CA PHE A 716 -25.73 19.33 7.04
C PHE A 716 -25.27 18.28 8.05
N GLN A 717 -25.66 17.03 7.79
CA GLN A 717 -25.26 15.89 8.62
C GLN A 717 -23.84 15.41 8.33
N GLY A 718 -23.39 15.58 7.09
CA GLY A 718 -22.06 15.15 6.65
C GLY A 718 -21.54 16.00 5.47
N TYR A 719 -20.27 15.82 5.17
CA TYR A 719 -19.57 16.46 4.06
C TYR A 719 -18.49 15.54 3.50
N GLU A 720 -18.40 15.42 2.17
CA GLU A 720 -17.35 14.62 1.52
C GLU A 720 -16.41 15.55 0.75
N ILE A 721 -15.14 15.51 1.13
CA ILE A 721 -14.07 16.30 0.52
C ILE A 721 -12.73 15.54 0.61
N ASN A 722 -11.87 15.70 -0.39
CA ASN A 722 -10.54 15.07 -0.43
C ASN A 722 -10.59 13.55 -0.12
N ARG A 723 -11.67 12.89 -0.57
CA ARG A 723 -11.96 11.47 -0.35
C ARG A 723 -12.18 11.07 1.11
N TYR A 724 -12.34 12.05 1.99
CA TYR A 724 -12.81 11.83 3.36
C TYR A 724 -14.31 12.06 3.42
N THR A 725 -15.00 11.20 4.16
CA THR A 725 -16.40 11.38 4.49
C THR A 725 -16.46 11.81 5.95
N PHE A 726 -16.84 13.06 6.18
CA PHE A 726 -17.00 13.62 7.52
C PHE A 726 -18.47 13.61 7.94
N TYR A 727 -18.70 13.30 9.23
CA TYR A 727 -20.00 13.42 9.87
C TYR A 727 -19.86 14.15 11.20
N THR A 728 -20.96 14.61 11.77
CA THR A 728 -20.96 15.19 13.10
C THR A 728 -20.75 14.13 14.19
N ARG A 729 -20.26 14.53 15.35
CA ARG A 729 -20.11 13.68 16.54
C ARG A 729 -21.44 13.03 16.95
N ALA A 730 -22.53 13.76 16.83
CA ALA A 730 -23.87 13.25 17.11
C ALA A 730 -24.25 12.07 16.18
N GLN A 731 -23.78 12.08 14.92
CA GLN A 731 -23.97 10.99 13.98
C GLN A 731 -23.08 9.79 14.30
N ASP A 732 -21.82 10.01 14.71
CA ASP A 732 -20.90 8.93 15.12
C ASP A 732 -21.39 8.17 16.36
N MET A 733 -22.16 8.83 17.25
CA MET A 733 -22.77 8.15 18.40
C MET A 733 -23.82 7.12 17.99
N LYS A 734 -24.49 7.34 16.87
CA LYS A 734 -25.53 6.47 16.30
C LYS A 734 -24.96 5.44 15.29
N SER A 735 -23.70 5.61 14.85
CA SER A 735 -23.03 4.81 13.82
C SER A 735 -22.04 3.81 14.41
N THR A 736 -21.73 2.79 13.63
CA THR A 736 -20.61 1.88 13.87
C THR A 736 -19.26 2.46 13.48
N ASN A 737 -19.26 3.58 12.73
CA ASN A 737 -18.09 4.28 12.25
C ASN A 737 -17.80 5.53 13.07
N GLN A 738 -16.56 6.07 12.94
CA GLN A 738 -16.13 7.32 13.55
C GLN A 738 -15.59 8.25 12.45
N ASN A 739 -16.38 9.26 12.08
CA ASN A 739 -16.09 10.17 10.96
C ASN A 739 -15.97 11.64 11.39
N SER A 740 -16.16 11.92 12.69
CA SER A 740 -16.16 13.30 13.20
C SER A 740 -14.78 13.79 13.65
N ALA A 741 -13.81 12.89 13.80
CA ALA A 741 -12.51 13.26 14.34
C ALA A 741 -11.63 13.94 13.28
N VAL A 742 -11.04 15.07 13.66
CA VAL A 742 -10.25 15.93 12.76
C VAL A 742 -8.91 16.34 13.38
N ARG A 743 -7.95 16.58 12.50
CA ARG A 743 -6.65 17.19 12.77
C ARG A 743 -6.46 18.40 11.87
N ILE A 744 -5.84 19.46 12.38
CA ILE A 744 -5.37 20.61 11.61
C ILE A 744 -3.97 21.01 12.09
N ASP A 745 -3.10 21.38 11.16
CA ASP A 745 -1.82 22.02 11.45
C ASP A 745 -2.00 23.55 11.24
N ALA A 746 -1.86 24.34 12.29
CA ALA A 746 -2.08 25.78 12.24
C ALA A 746 -0.97 26.54 12.98
N ILE A 747 -0.73 27.78 12.56
CA ILE A 747 0.21 28.68 13.22
C ILE A 747 -0.53 29.32 14.42
N GLY A 748 0.02 29.12 15.62
CA GLY A 748 -0.52 29.75 16.83
C GLY A 748 -0.23 31.25 16.88
N HIS A 749 -0.88 31.96 17.81
CA HIS A 749 -0.65 33.40 18.02
C HIS A 749 0.79 33.76 18.38
N ASP A 750 1.57 32.81 18.86
CA ASP A 750 3.00 32.92 19.19
C ASP A 750 3.93 32.67 17.98
N GLY A 751 3.36 32.44 16.76
CA GLY A 751 4.09 32.14 15.53
C GLY A 751 4.61 30.70 15.45
N THR A 752 4.32 29.85 16.44
CA THR A 752 4.68 28.42 16.40
C THR A 752 3.63 27.60 15.67
N THR A 753 4.05 26.65 14.85
CA THR A 753 3.14 25.70 14.21
C THR A 753 2.72 24.64 15.20
N GLY A 754 1.42 24.53 15.48
CA GLY A 754 0.82 23.53 16.36
C GLY A 754 -0.09 22.59 15.60
N THR A 755 -0.13 21.33 16.03
CA THR A 755 -1.09 20.33 15.52
C THR A 755 -2.25 20.22 16.51
N TYR A 756 -3.44 20.58 16.05
CA TYR A 756 -4.67 20.58 16.84
C TYR A 756 -5.52 19.35 16.49
N TYR A 757 -6.19 18.79 17.50
CA TYR A 757 -7.08 17.63 17.38
C TYR A 757 -8.46 18.00 17.93
N GLY A 758 -9.52 17.52 17.27
CA GLY A 758 -10.87 17.83 17.66
C GLY A 758 -11.91 16.88 17.11
N ALA A 759 -13.17 17.23 17.31
CA ALA A 759 -14.31 16.53 16.75
C ALA A 759 -15.33 17.53 16.19
N ILE A 760 -15.92 17.20 15.05
CA ILE A 760 -16.94 18.02 14.37
C ILE A 760 -18.25 17.94 15.16
N GLU A 761 -18.71 19.07 15.66
CA GLU A 761 -20.01 19.20 16.33
C GLU A 761 -21.11 19.55 15.31
N ASP A 762 -20.80 20.43 14.33
CA ASP A 762 -21.75 20.84 13.31
C ASP A 762 -21.04 21.15 11.98
N ILE A 763 -21.80 21.11 10.89
CA ILE A 763 -21.31 21.38 9.51
C ILE A 763 -22.17 22.50 8.92
N TRP A 764 -21.52 23.64 8.66
CA TRP A 764 -22.19 24.86 8.19
C TRP A 764 -21.79 25.21 6.76
N GLU A 765 -22.70 25.84 6.04
CA GLU A 765 -22.43 26.46 4.74
C GLU A 765 -22.85 27.94 4.83
N LEU A 766 -21.91 28.85 4.71
CA LEU A 766 -22.14 30.28 4.64
C LEU A 766 -22.38 30.70 3.20
N ASP A 767 -23.46 31.46 2.96
CA ASP A 767 -23.88 31.90 1.63
C ASP A 767 -23.55 33.38 1.43
N TYR A 768 -22.56 33.68 0.60
CA TYR A 768 -22.16 35.02 0.18
C TYR A 768 -22.79 35.44 -1.16
N GLY A 769 -23.79 34.71 -1.66
CA GLY A 769 -24.42 34.87 -2.96
C GLY A 769 -23.71 34.01 -4.03
N PRO A 770 -22.72 34.52 -4.75
CA PRO A 770 -22.04 33.73 -5.77
C PRO A 770 -21.06 32.69 -5.15
N LEU A 771 -20.65 32.89 -3.90
CA LEU A 771 -19.71 32.00 -3.19
C LEU A 771 -20.42 31.35 -1.99
N LYS A 772 -20.32 30.02 -1.90
CA LYS A 772 -20.75 29.22 -0.75
C LYS A 772 -19.54 28.57 -0.09
N VAL A 773 -19.35 28.87 1.19
CA VAL A 773 -18.17 28.43 1.96
C VAL A 773 -18.59 27.44 3.03
N PRO A 774 -18.19 26.17 2.91
CA PRO A 774 -18.44 25.17 3.93
C PRO A 774 -17.41 25.26 5.05
N LEU A 775 -17.90 25.12 6.31
CA LEU A 775 -17.11 25.17 7.55
C LEU A 775 -17.47 23.99 8.45
N PHE A 776 -16.47 23.49 9.16
CA PHE A 776 -16.70 22.63 10.31
C PHE A 776 -16.65 23.45 11.60
N GLN A 777 -17.67 23.30 12.42
CA GLN A 777 -17.66 23.74 13.80
C GLN A 777 -17.10 22.59 14.64
N CYS A 778 -15.93 22.79 15.27
CA CYS A 778 -15.21 21.75 15.98
C CYS A 778 -15.10 22.07 17.48
N GLN A 779 -15.10 20.99 18.27
CA GLN A 779 -14.67 21.01 19.65
C GLN A 779 -13.20 20.59 19.70
N TRP A 780 -12.31 21.51 20.07
CA TRP A 780 -10.86 21.29 20.04
C TRP A 780 -10.32 20.82 21.39
N VAL A 781 -9.31 19.94 21.35
CA VAL A 781 -8.56 19.51 22.53
C VAL A 781 -7.45 20.52 22.84
N ARG A 782 -7.27 20.85 24.10
CA ARG A 782 -6.23 21.73 24.58
C ARG A 782 -4.84 21.15 24.35
N LEU A 783 -3.92 21.89 23.74
CA LEU A 783 -2.53 21.43 23.54
C LEU A 783 -1.77 21.32 24.86
N THR A 784 -2.04 22.25 25.79
CA THR A 784 -1.36 22.32 27.11
C THR A 784 -2.09 21.54 28.18
N GLY A 785 -1.44 21.36 29.34
CA GLY A 785 -2.05 20.71 30.51
C GLY A 785 -2.37 19.22 30.33
N GLY A 786 -1.68 18.54 29.40
CA GLY A 786 -1.86 17.11 29.15
C GLY A 786 -3.14 16.79 28.35
N GLY A 787 -3.66 17.74 27.58
CA GLY A 787 -4.73 17.49 26.63
C GLY A 787 -4.22 16.72 25.41
N VAL A 788 -3.05 17.10 24.90
CA VAL A 788 -2.30 16.38 23.88
C VAL A 788 -0.95 15.98 24.45
N THR A 789 -0.55 14.73 24.29
CA THR A 789 0.76 14.24 24.75
C THR A 789 1.35 13.31 23.69
N ILE A 790 2.65 13.41 23.47
CA ILE A 790 3.41 12.50 22.62
C ILE A 790 4.27 11.64 23.54
N ASN A 791 4.17 10.34 23.41
CA ASN A 791 4.96 9.41 24.23
C ASN A 791 6.33 9.09 23.60
N ASP A 792 7.16 8.31 24.30
CA ASP A 792 8.50 7.89 23.85
C ASP A 792 8.50 7.10 22.55
N SER A 793 7.35 6.51 22.16
CA SER A 793 7.18 5.81 20.89
C SER A 793 6.67 6.75 19.77
N GLY A 794 6.63 8.07 20.00
CA GLY A 794 6.12 9.03 19.02
C GLY A 794 4.61 9.00 18.81
N MET A 795 3.86 8.16 19.56
CA MET A 795 2.41 8.11 19.45
C MET A 795 1.77 9.32 20.13
N THR A 796 0.90 9.99 19.41
CA THR A 796 0.07 11.07 19.95
C THR A 796 -1.13 10.50 20.69
N THR A 797 -1.34 10.97 21.91
CA THR A 797 -2.53 10.67 22.70
C THR A 797 -3.25 11.95 23.11
N VAL A 798 -4.58 11.91 23.11
CA VAL A 798 -5.44 13.05 23.41
C VAL A 798 -6.42 12.71 24.54
N ASP A 799 -6.69 13.70 25.40
CA ASP A 799 -7.78 13.65 26.39
C ASP A 799 -8.95 14.48 25.86
N LEU A 800 -9.95 13.82 25.27
CA LEU A 800 -11.11 14.45 24.65
C LEU A 800 -11.98 15.26 25.63
N ASN A 801 -11.78 15.11 26.95
CA ASN A 801 -12.47 15.89 27.95
C ASN A 801 -11.80 17.24 28.25
N LYS A 802 -10.56 17.42 27.83
CA LYS A 802 -9.81 18.68 28.00
C LYS A 802 -10.01 19.61 26.83
N VAL A 803 -11.16 20.25 26.80
CA VAL A 803 -11.59 21.18 25.75
C VAL A 803 -10.92 22.55 25.89
N GLY A 804 -10.62 23.18 24.76
CA GLY A 804 -10.07 24.53 24.65
C GLY A 804 -10.47 25.24 23.35
N TYR A 805 -9.95 26.45 23.15
CA TYR A 805 -10.07 27.22 21.91
C TYR A 805 -11.53 27.50 21.47
N SER A 806 -12.42 27.78 22.45
CA SER A 806 -13.82 28.11 22.20
C SER A 806 -14.01 29.44 21.45
N ASP A 807 -12.98 30.27 21.37
CA ASP A 807 -13.03 31.52 20.62
C ASP A 807 -12.86 31.33 19.12
N GLU A 808 -12.22 30.22 18.70
CA GLU A 808 -11.97 29.85 17.29
C GLU A 808 -12.49 28.42 16.99
N PRO A 809 -13.81 28.18 17.04
CA PRO A 809 -14.36 26.86 16.87
C PRO A 809 -14.47 26.41 15.42
N PHE A 810 -14.32 27.31 14.46
CA PHE A 810 -14.52 27.03 13.03
C PHE A 810 -13.22 26.78 12.27
N VAL A 811 -13.33 25.96 11.22
CA VAL A 811 -12.23 25.66 10.29
C VAL A 811 -12.81 25.41 8.91
N LEU A 812 -12.08 25.78 7.85
CA LEU A 812 -12.45 25.42 6.48
C LEU A 812 -12.36 23.91 6.30
N VAL A 813 -13.30 23.35 5.55
CA VAL A 813 -13.33 21.90 5.30
C VAL A 813 -12.11 21.38 4.55
N ASN A 814 -11.43 22.25 3.79
CA ASN A 814 -10.21 21.89 3.05
C ASN A 814 -8.96 21.73 3.91
N ASP A 815 -8.93 22.38 5.08
CA ASP A 815 -7.72 22.50 5.90
C ASP A 815 -7.58 21.35 6.90
N VAL A 816 -8.60 20.50 7.01
CA VAL A 816 -8.62 19.41 7.96
C VAL A 816 -8.26 18.07 7.35
N THR A 817 -7.58 17.26 8.14
CA THR A 817 -7.31 15.85 7.86
C THR A 817 -8.15 14.97 8.78
N GLN A 818 -8.77 13.91 8.23
CA GLN A 818 -9.53 12.97 9.05
C GLN A 818 -8.59 12.09 9.88
N VAL A 819 -8.91 11.97 11.17
CA VAL A 819 -8.27 11.03 12.09
C VAL A 819 -9.34 10.18 12.77
N PHE A 820 -8.94 9.21 13.58
CA PHE A 820 -9.85 8.53 14.50
C PHE A 820 -9.16 8.23 15.83
N TYR A 821 -9.97 8.08 16.87
CA TYR A 821 -9.51 7.94 18.24
C TYR A 821 -9.72 6.52 18.75
N VAL A 822 -8.63 5.89 19.21
CA VAL A 822 -8.64 4.55 19.81
C VAL A 822 -8.36 4.65 21.30
N LYS A 823 -9.17 4.02 22.15
CA LYS A 823 -8.97 4.02 23.62
C LYS A 823 -7.59 3.49 23.96
N ASP A 824 -6.82 4.24 24.76
CA ASP A 824 -5.51 3.83 25.27
C ASP A 824 -5.68 2.92 26.49
N MET A 825 -5.42 1.62 26.29
CA MET A 825 -5.52 0.59 27.33
C MET A 825 -4.32 0.57 28.29
N SER A 826 -3.26 1.34 28.02
CA SER A 826 -2.06 1.38 28.88
C SER A 826 -2.25 2.22 30.16
N SER A 827 -3.20 3.15 30.15
CA SER A 827 -3.48 3.97 31.33
C SER A 827 -4.23 3.12 32.38
N LYS A 828 -3.45 2.43 33.22
CA LYS A 828 -4.00 1.78 34.43
C LYS A 828 -4.59 2.89 35.31
N GLY A 829 -5.91 2.99 35.36
CA GLY A 829 -6.60 3.86 36.29
C GLY A 829 -6.05 3.63 37.72
N LYS A 830 -5.81 4.71 38.48
CA LYS A 830 -5.43 4.60 39.88
C LYS A 830 -6.40 3.61 40.57
N LYS A 831 -5.87 2.64 41.32
CA LYS A 831 -6.65 1.63 42.07
C LYS A 831 -7.86 2.29 42.72
N GLY A 832 -9.08 1.94 42.32
CA GLY A 832 -10.33 2.44 42.86
C GLY A 832 -11.33 3.08 41.91
N LYS A 833 -10.97 3.32 40.62
CA LYS A 833 -11.93 3.81 39.65
C LYS A 833 -12.23 2.72 38.60
N GLY A 834 -13.50 2.56 38.26
CA GLY A 834 -13.96 1.50 37.38
C GLY A 834 -13.39 1.58 35.96
N PRO A 835 -13.53 0.54 35.14
CA PRO A 835 -12.93 0.48 33.79
C PRO A 835 -13.48 1.49 32.78
N ASP A 836 -14.47 2.30 33.14
CA ASP A 836 -15.13 3.26 32.23
C ASP A 836 -14.47 4.67 32.17
N GLU A 837 -13.44 4.96 32.99
CA GLU A 837 -12.76 6.26 33.00
C GLU A 837 -11.42 6.29 32.26
N GLN A 838 -11.29 5.62 31.14
CA GLN A 838 -10.12 5.81 30.27
C GLN A 838 -10.25 7.11 29.50
N LYS A 839 -9.52 8.15 29.94
CA LYS A 839 -9.59 9.52 29.39
C LYS A 839 -8.76 9.71 28.15
N HIS A 840 -7.70 8.91 27.96
CA HIS A 840 -6.75 9.07 26.88
C HIS A 840 -7.09 8.19 25.69
N HIS A 841 -6.92 8.75 24.49
CA HIS A 841 -7.13 8.07 23.22
C HIS A 841 -5.89 8.25 22.35
N VAL A 842 -5.44 7.20 21.68
CA VAL A 842 -4.40 7.24 20.64
C VAL A 842 -5.02 7.79 19.37
N VAL A 843 -4.33 8.72 18.71
CA VAL A 843 -4.75 9.30 17.43
C VAL A 843 -4.17 8.47 16.29
N LEU A 844 -5.03 8.04 15.37
CA LEU A 844 -4.64 7.34 14.14
C LEU A 844 -5.16 8.07 12.90
N PRO A 845 -4.45 8.00 11.76
CA PRO A 845 -4.90 8.61 10.51
C PRO A 845 -6.18 7.93 10.02
N GLY A 846 -7.18 8.75 9.58
CA GLY A 846 -8.51 8.29 9.23
C GLY A 846 -8.58 7.47 7.97
N LYS A 847 -7.93 7.90 6.92
CA LYS A 847 -7.88 7.20 5.63
C LYS A 847 -6.43 6.95 5.27
N ARG A 848 -6.04 5.70 5.22
CA ARG A 848 -4.78 5.32 4.64
C ARG A 848 -5.08 4.56 3.36
N LYS A 849 -4.74 5.16 2.23
CA LYS A 849 -4.78 4.46 0.96
C LYS A 849 -3.79 3.30 1.04
N ILE A 850 -4.27 2.09 0.82
CA ILE A 850 -3.37 1.00 0.47
C ILE A 850 -2.83 1.36 -0.89
N VAL A 851 -1.52 1.45 -0.98
CA VAL A 851 -0.83 1.77 -2.21
C VAL A 851 -1.24 0.79 -3.31
N GLY A 852 -1.61 1.28 -4.49
CA GLY A 852 -2.15 0.48 -5.60
C GLY A 852 -3.67 0.49 -5.73
N VAL A 853 -4.37 1.29 -4.94
CA VAL A 853 -5.81 1.56 -5.13
C VAL A 853 -5.97 2.74 -6.09
N GLU A 854 -6.90 2.63 -7.04
CA GLU A 854 -7.17 3.65 -8.06
C GLU A 854 -7.46 5.00 -7.43
N ASP A 855 -6.66 5.99 -7.79
CA ASP A 855 -6.83 7.39 -7.42
C ASP A 855 -7.22 8.20 -8.67
N LYS A 856 -8.31 8.94 -8.59
CA LYS A 856 -8.87 9.68 -9.73
C LYS A 856 -8.29 11.07 -9.97
N THR A 857 -7.37 11.58 -9.10
CA THR A 857 -6.84 12.95 -9.23
C THR A 857 -5.33 13.04 -8.97
N ASP A 858 -4.65 13.88 -9.74
CA ASP A 858 -3.19 14.03 -9.78
C ASP A 858 -2.63 14.85 -8.60
N GLU A 859 -3.42 15.73 -8.02
CA GLU A 859 -3.00 16.74 -7.03
C GLU A 859 -2.66 16.17 -5.64
N ASP A 860 -3.18 14.98 -5.31
CA ASP A 860 -2.95 14.33 -4.00
C ASP A 860 -1.66 13.50 -3.94
N TYR A 861 -0.94 13.37 -5.05
CA TYR A 861 0.19 12.46 -5.13
C TYR A 861 1.45 13.00 -4.45
N ASP A 862 1.68 14.30 -4.58
CA ASP A 862 2.87 14.98 -4.04
C ASP A 862 2.74 15.33 -2.56
N GLN A 863 1.57 15.16 -1.96
CA GLN A 863 1.42 15.37 -0.53
C GLN A 863 2.14 14.24 0.22
N PHE A 864 3.14 14.62 0.97
CA PHE A 864 3.76 13.81 2.00
C PHE A 864 2.64 13.24 2.88
N ASP A 865 2.38 11.93 2.79
CA ASP A 865 1.48 11.22 3.70
C ASP A 865 2.08 11.37 5.10
N GLY A 866 1.75 12.41 5.82
CA GLY A 866 2.29 12.86 7.09
C GLY A 866 3.09 11.84 7.90
N GLN A 867 3.77 12.29 8.92
CA GLN A 867 4.60 11.41 9.75
C GLN A 867 3.85 10.13 10.17
N PRO A 868 4.48 8.96 10.19
CA PRO A 868 3.84 7.73 10.65
C PRO A 868 3.23 7.94 12.04
N PRO A 869 2.11 7.26 12.37
CA PRO A 869 1.39 7.46 13.63
C PRO A 869 2.23 7.14 14.87
N PHE A 870 3.42 6.59 14.66
CA PHE A 870 4.43 6.36 15.70
C PHE A 870 5.81 6.34 15.05
N THR A 871 6.76 6.96 15.71
CA THR A 871 8.19 6.90 15.40
C THR A 871 8.88 6.26 16.59
N VAL A 872 9.72 5.26 16.35
CA VAL A 872 10.44 4.64 17.45
C VAL A 872 11.91 4.96 17.32
N THR A 873 12.35 5.93 18.07
CA THR A 873 13.75 6.03 18.48
C THR A 873 13.91 5.12 19.70
N ILE A 874 14.07 3.81 19.49
CA ILE A 874 14.41 2.91 20.58
C ILE A 874 15.88 3.17 20.89
N ASP A 875 16.15 3.56 22.13
CA ASP A 875 17.50 3.63 22.62
C ASP A 875 18.18 2.25 22.40
N PRO A 876 19.29 2.19 21.64
CA PRO A 876 20.03 0.95 21.44
C PRO A 876 20.40 0.24 22.75
N SER A 877 20.51 0.96 23.86
CA SER A 877 20.77 0.40 25.19
C SER A 877 19.65 -0.49 25.70
N ILE A 878 18.39 -0.20 25.39
CA ILE A 878 17.23 -1.05 25.76
C ILE A 878 17.27 -2.39 25.03
N LEU A 879 17.74 -2.41 23.78
CA LEU A 879 17.93 -3.65 23.00
C LEU A 879 19.18 -4.42 23.44
N LEU A 880 20.15 -3.78 24.04
CA LEU A 880 21.47 -4.31 24.32
C LEU A 880 21.74 -4.60 25.80
N SER A 881 20.96 -4.00 26.72
CA SER A 881 21.16 -4.13 28.17
C SER A 881 20.69 -5.47 28.75
N ASN A 882 20.09 -6.35 27.95
CA ASN A 882 19.38 -7.53 28.43
C ASN A 882 20.26 -8.77 28.58
N GLU A 883 21.48 -8.67 29.13
CA GLU A 883 22.29 -9.85 29.38
C GLU A 883 21.66 -10.82 30.41
N ASP A 884 20.73 -10.30 31.27
CA ASP A 884 20.09 -11.07 32.31
C ASP A 884 18.56 -11.14 32.22
N THR A 885 17.97 -10.69 31.10
CA THR A 885 16.52 -10.78 30.95
C THR A 885 16.11 -12.23 30.68
N PRO A 886 15.25 -12.84 31.50
CA PRO A 886 14.78 -14.20 31.26
C PRO A 886 13.98 -14.28 29.95
N TYR A 887 14.12 -15.36 29.23
CA TYR A 887 13.34 -15.65 28.02
C TYR A 887 11.90 -16.03 28.36
N SER A 888 11.63 -16.43 29.60
CA SER A 888 10.30 -16.76 30.13
C SER A 888 9.70 -15.63 30.96
N ARG A 889 8.38 -15.59 31.03
CA ARG A 889 7.62 -14.68 31.91
C ARG A 889 7.42 -15.29 33.28
N SER A 890 7.64 -14.46 34.32
CA SER A 890 7.40 -14.82 35.73
C SER A 890 6.13 -14.17 36.32
N ASP A 891 5.56 -13.17 35.62
CA ASP A 891 4.39 -12.41 36.05
C ASP A 891 3.04 -13.17 35.89
N HIS A 892 3.04 -14.28 35.18
CA HIS A 892 1.94 -15.26 35.10
C HIS A 892 2.45 -16.70 34.93
N LYS A 893 1.60 -17.66 35.30
CA LYS A 893 1.94 -19.10 35.25
C LYS A 893 1.19 -19.85 34.14
N GLU A 894 0.78 -19.15 33.08
CA GLU A 894 -0.02 -19.73 32.01
C GLU A 894 0.85 -20.43 30.94
N GLY A 895 1.65 -21.41 31.39
CA GLY A 895 2.36 -22.31 30.48
C GLY A 895 1.43 -23.36 29.86
N THR A 896 1.91 -24.05 28.84
CA THR A 896 1.12 -25.04 28.08
C THR A 896 1.61 -26.46 28.37
N ILE A 897 0.68 -27.39 28.69
CA ILE A 897 0.98 -28.81 28.79
C ILE A 897 0.70 -29.46 27.42
N VAL A 898 1.72 -30.00 26.78
CA VAL A 898 1.63 -30.66 25.48
C VAL A 898 1.90 -32.15 25.64
N ARG A 899 1.00 -33.00 25.09
CA ARG A 899 1.22 -34.43 24.96
C ARG A 899 1.75 -34.73 23.56
N ARG A 900 2.81 -35.54 23.45
CA ARG A 900 3.26 -36.07 22.16
C ARG A 900 2.12 -36.88 21.53
N LYS A 901 1.59 -36.44 20.43
CA LYS A 901 0.70 -37.29 19.63
C LYS A 901 1.58 -38.37 18.99
N TYR A 902 1.36 -39.64 19.42
CA TYR A 902 1.88 -40.79 18.69
C TYR A 902 1.22 -40.81 17.32
N VAL A 903 1.90 -40.35 16.31
CA VAL A 903 1.55 -40.65 14.92
C VAL A 903 1.91 -42.11 14.74
N ARG A 904 0.90 -42.97 14.67
CA ARG A 904 1.11 -44.36 14.23
C ARG A 904 1.80 -44.28 12.87
N SER A 905 2.97 -44.88 12.74
CA SER A 905 3.66 -45.04 11.49
C SER A 905 2.92 -46.08 10.64
N THR A 906 1.90 -45.62 9.95
CA THR A 906 1.32 -46.33 8.82
C THR A 906 1.42 -45.42 7.63
N VAL A 907 2.64 -45.17 7.17
CA VAL A 907 2.95 -44.77 5.82
C VAL A 907 4.21 -45.50 5.44
N THR A 908 4.03 -46.56 4.71
CA THR A 908 5.03 -47.12 3.81
C THR A 908 5.65 -45.99 3.02
N ALA A 909 6.99 -46.02 2.98
CA ALA A 909 7.80 -45.12 2.19
C ALA A 909 7.43 -45.31 0.71
N ASP A 910 6.49 -44.55 0.20
CA ASP A 910 6.31 -44.31 -1.23
C ASP A 910 5.27 -43.20 -1.37
N VAL A 911 5.67 -42.11 -2.00
CA VAL A 911 4.96 -40.90 -2.44
C VAL A 911 5.30 -39.67 -1.61
N LEU A 912 6.38 -39.01 -2.04
CA LEU A 912 6.56 -37.57 -1.93
C LEU A 912 5.92 -36.92 -3.15
N PRO A 913 5.03 -35.90 -2.98
CA PRO A 913 4.63 -35.04 -4.07
C PRO A 913 5.66 -33.91 -4.32
#